data_d5deadb05daf1f196f13526475541e77
#
_entry.id   d5deadb05daf1f196f13526475541e77
#
_cell.length_a   1.000
_cell.length_b   1.000
_cell.length_c   1.000
_cell.angle_alpha   90.00
_cell.angle_beta   90.00
_cell.angle_gamma   90.00
#
_symmetry.space_group_name_H-M   'P 1'
#
loop_
_entity.id
_entity.type
_entity.pdbx_description
1 polymer ?
#
loop_
_entity_poly.entity_id
_entity_poly.type
_entity_poly.pdbx_seq_one_letter_code
_entity_poly.pdbx_strand_id
1 'polypeptide(L)'
;MTQHSDTAAAGETSRRLYVYNGGFLTNARVKRILSLSGYDVSLGKPSPDDLIGVWGQSPTSWRGEAVADRTSAPVLRVEDAFLRSVLPGRDGEPPLGLHLDTRGVHFDPSKPSDLEMFLREDPLDDTALLNRARDAIEAIKHANLRKYNAFDLDLKAPDPGYVLVIDQTDGDASVTASRADRNTFLEMLFVAREEFPAARILITPPETIQGHRAGHYLDTDLSNNVEFLSDPISPHALLDGAIAVYTVSSQFGFEALLAGHKPVVFGQPFYIGWGLTDDRMPLDRRQRTLTRAQLFAGAMILYPRWYDPFTDQLCDIEDVIKTLTASARAWRDDANGWVASGMRLWKRAPLQKVFGASRKMMFEDDPDKADTLAADTRRGRMVWAGKSDGHDSAVRVEDSFLRSRGLGADLTPPLSLVLDDLGIYYDPTSASRLEALINASATLPETAIRRAERMMSNIVGAGLSKYNLVADDLPKDLPSGRRILVPGQVEDDASIKCGTTDVSTNHALLLACRAANPAAVILYKPHPDVEAGLRTGTVTNAADIADVVLTKTSPIAALDAVDEVWTMTSTIGFEALMRGKSVTCLGTPFYAGWGLTDDRDMPIERRNARPTLAQLVHSVLIDYPRYFDPVSGLPCPAEVVVDRLENGTAPRPTRANRILSKLQGVFASYAHMWR
;
A
#
# COMPACT_ATOMS: atom_id res chain seq x y z
N MET A 1 7.06 -22.23 -18.88
CA MET A 1 7.21 -21.04 -19.73
C MET A 1 6.04 -20.98 -20.68
N THR A 2 4.94 -20.44 -20.23
CA THR A 2 3.85 -19.96 -21.10
C THR A 2 3.37 -18.68 -20.43
N GLN A 3 3.93 -17.59 -20.89
CA GLN A 3 3.43 -16.23 -20.62
C GLN A 3 2.05 -16.14 -21.29
N HIS A 4 0.98 -16.15 -20.49
CA HIS A 4 -0.26 -15.53 -20.91
C HIS A 4 -0.22 -14.04 -20.60
N SER A 5 0.80 -13.36 -21.14
CA SER A 5 0.70 -11.95 -21.45
C SER A 5 0.04 -11.88 -22.85
N ASP A 6 -1.28 -11.99 -22.90
CA ASP A 6 -2.03 -11.43 -24.01
C ASP A 6 -2.02 -9.89 -23.89
N THR A 7 -0.83 -9.30 -24.02
CA THR A 7 -0.72 -8.03 -24.71
C THR A 7 -1.22 -8.33 -26.12
N ALA A 8 -2.31 -7.72 -26.55
CA ALA A 8 -2.77 -7.75 -27.94
C ALA A 8 -1.53 -7.63 -28.82
N ALA A 9 -1.20 -8.67 -29.59
CA ALA A 9 -0.04 -8.67 -30.45
C ALA A 9 -0.18 -7.46 -31.36
N ALA A 10 0.91 -6.70 -31.55
CA ALA A 10 0.91 -5.52 -32.39
C ALA A 10 0.45 -5.94 -33.80
N GLY A 11 -0.86 -5.74 -34.10
CA GLY A 11 -1.50 -6.16 -35.34
C GLY A 11 -2.95 -6.65 -35.21
N GLU A 12 -3.45 -6.99 -34.04
CA GLU A 12 -4.88 -7.30 -33.90
C GLU A 12 -5.71 -6.01 -33.92
N THR A 13 -6.62 -5.90 -34.88
CA THR A 13 -7.57 -4.80 -34.98
C THR A 13 -8.49 -4.83 -33.75
N SER A 14 -8.51 -3.74 -32.97
CA SER A 14 -9.38 -3.56 -31.84
C SER A 14 -10.84 -3.88 -32.22
N ARG A 15 -11.51 -4.74 -31.43
CA ARG A 15 -12.91 -5.12 -31.66
C ARG A 15 -13.84 -4.00 -31.21
N ARG A 16 -14.78 -3.60 -32.05
CA ARG A 16 -15.77 -2.57 -31.70
C ARG A 16 -16.76 -3.10 -30.66
N LEU A 17 -16.91 -2.36 -29.55
CA LEU A 17 -17.85 -2.65 -28.47
C LEU A 17 -18.92 -1.56 -28.42
N TYR A 18 -20.11 -1.85 -28.93
CA TYR A 18 -21.24 -0.93 -28.91
C TYR A 18 -21.91 -0.94 -27.55
N VAL A 19 -22.11 0.25 -26.97
CA VAL A 19 -22.71 0.40 -25.64
C VAL A 19 -23.96 1.29 -25.67
N TYR A 20 -24.92 0.94 -24.82
CA TYR A 20 -26.20 1.62 -24.69
C TYR A 20 -26.48 2.09 -23.27
N ASN A 21 -25.47 2.06 -22.44
CA ASN A 21 -25.50 2.50 -21.06
C ASN A 21 -24.43 3.59 -20.83
N GLY A 22 -24.85 4.74 -20.26
CA GLY A 22 -24.00 5.91 -20.08
C GLY A 22 -22.76 5.67 -19.21
N GLY A 23 -22.79 4.71 -18.29
CA GLY A 23 -21.67 4.39 -17.42
C GLY A 23 -20.36 4.04 -18.15
N PHE A 24 -20.48 3.37 -19.32
CA PHE A 24 -19.31 3.07 -20.16
C PHE A 24 -18.67 4.32 -20.78
N LEU A 25 -19.45 5.38 -20.99
CA LEU A 25 -18.99 6.60 -21.63
C LEU A 25 -18.41 7.59 -20.63
N THR A 26 -18.98 7.63 -19.43
CA THR A 26 -18.62 8.60 -18.39
C THR A 26 -17.46 8.14 -17.50
N ASN A 27 -17.26 6.83 -17.34
CA ASN A 27 -16.17 6.28 -16.54
C ASN A 27 -14.91 6.07 -17.39
N ALA A 28 -13.98 7.02 -17.32
CA ALA A 28 -12.75 7.00 -18.10
C ALA A 28 -11.89 5.76 -17.83
N ARG A 29 -11.84 5.27 -16.57
CA ARG A 29 -11.07 4.08 -16.19
C ARG A 29 -11.66 2.81 -16.80
N VAL A 30 -12.97 2.62 -16.74
CA VAL A 30 -13.65 1.50 -17.38
C VAL A 30 -13.36 1.48 -18.89
N LYS A 31 -13.51 2.63 -19.55
CA LYS A 31 -13.19 2.77 -20.97
C LYS A 31 -11.73 2.44 -21.27
N ARG A 32 -10.80 2.86 -20.40
CA ARG A 32 -9.38 2.60 -20.58
C ARG A 32 -9.04 1.11 -20.43
N ILE A 33 -9.57 0.42 -19.40
CA ILE A 33 -9.39 -1.02 -19.22
C ILE A 33 -9.93 -1.80 -20.43
N LEU A 34 -11.11 -1.44 -20.91
CA LEU A 34 -11.68 -2.06 -22.11
C LEU A 34 -10.78 -1.85 -23.34
N SER A 35 -10.28 -0.62 -23.54
CA SER A 35 -9.34 -0.33 -24.64
C SER A 35 -8.06 -1.15 -24.56
N LEU A 36 -7.44 -1.24 -23.38
CA LEU A 36 -6.25 -2.06 -23.15
C LEU A 36 -6.52 -3.57 -23.30
N SER A 37 -7.78 -3.98 -23.13
CA SER A 37 -8.24 -5.36 -23.34
C SER A 37 -8.65 -5.64 -24.81
N GLY A 38 -8.38 -4.72 -25.74
CA GLY A 38 -8.64 -4.89 -27.16
C GLY A 38 -10.06 -4.51 -27.61
N TYR A 39 -10.80 -3.72 -26.82
CA TYR A 39 -12.17 -3.28 -27.15
C TYR A 39 -12.24 -1.77 -27.36
N ASP A 40 -12.78 -1.34 -28.49
CA ASP A 40 -13.07 0.08 -28.78
C ASP A 40 -14.54 0.40 -28.50
N VAL A 41 -14.77 1.20 -27.46
CA VAL A 41 -16.13 1.57 -27.02
C VAL A 41 -16.73 2.56 -28.00
N SER A 42 -17.80 2.15 -28.66
CA SER A 42 -18.46 2.87 -29.75
C SER A 42 -19.96 3.07 -29.51
N LEU A 43 -20.53 4.11 -30.15
CA LEU A 43 -21.96 4.35 -30.26
C LEU A 43 -22.42 4.07 -31.68
N GLY A 44 -23.63 3.58 -31.84
CA GLY A 44 -24.20 3.34 -33.16
C GLY A 44 -24.93 2.03 -33.28
N LYS A 45 -24.99 1.46 -34.49
CA LYS A 45 -25.63 0.18 -34.77
C LYS A 45 -24.55 -0.86 -35.05
N PRO A 46 -24.47 -1.96 -34.25
CA PRO A 46 -23.49 -3.02 -34.47
C PRO A 46 -23.84 -3.88 -35.70
N SER A 47 -22.83 -4.46 -36.31
CA SER A 47 -22.94 -5.61 -37.22
C SER A 47 -22.92 -6.91 -36.42
N PRO A 48 -23.25 -8.06 -37.03
CA PRO A 48 -23.17 -9.37 -36.35
C PRO A 48 -21.77 -9.74 -35.84
N ASP A 49 -20.70 -9.17 -36.42
CA ASP A 49 -19.31 -9.42 -36.04
C ASP A 49 -18.82 -8.47 -34.94
N ASP A 50 -19.58 -7.44 -34.61
CA ASP A 50 -19.29 -6.51 -33.53
C ASP A 50 -19.74 -7.08 -32.16
N LEU A 51 -19.38 -6.41 -31.07
CA LEU A 51 -19.82 -6.79 -29.71
C LEU A 51 -20.74 -5.72 -29.13
N ILE A 52 -21.62 -6.16 -28.25
CA ILE A 52 -22.46 -5.26 -27.44
C ILE A 52 -22.07 -5.36 -25.99
N GLY A 53 -21.59 -4.24 -25.42
CA GLY A 53 -21.23 -4.14 -24.01
C GLY A 53 -22.45 -3.86 -23.14
N VAL A 54 -22.66 -4.71 -22.12
CA VAL A 54 -23.65 -4.50 -21.07
C VAL A 54 -22.99 -4.60 -19.70
N TRP A 55 -23.51 -3.83 -18.72
CA TRP A 55 -23.01 -3.90 -17.35
C TRP A 55 -23.79 -4.97 -16.60
N GLY A 56 -23.15 -6.11 -16.41
CA GLY A 56 -23.68 -7.29 -15.72
C GLY A 56 -25.14 -7.59 -16.05
N GLN A 57 -25.97 -7.55 -15.02
CA GLN A 57 -27.42 -7.57 -15.08
C GLN A 57 -28.04 -6.29 -14.50
N SER A 58 -27.40 -5.14 -14.74
CA SER A 58 -27.90 -3.86 -14.28
C SER A 58 -29.33 -3.60 -14.79
N PRO A 59 -30.14 -2.75 -14.09
CA PRO A 59 -31.50 -2.40 -14.52
C PRO A 59 -31.59 -1.81 -15.93
N THR A 60 -30.47 -1.47 -16.56
CA THR A 60 -30.40 -0.90 -17.91
C THR A 60 -29.76 -1.83 -18.94
N SER A 61 -29.32 -3.04 -18.54
CA SER A 61 -28.67 -4.01 -19.44
C SER A 61 -29.59 -4.44 -20.60
N TRP A 62 -30.90 -4.50 -20.36
CA TRP A 62 -31.90 -4.84 -21.37
C TRP A 62 -31.82 -3.99 -22.66
N ARG A 63 -31.28 -2.76 -22.58
CA ARG A 63 -31.12 -1.88 -23.75
C ARG A 63 -30.11 -2.48 -24.74
N GLY A 64 -28.99 -2.94 -24.26
CA GLY A 64 -27.98 -3.62 -25.07
C GLY A 64 -28.46 -4.99 -25.51
N GLU A 65 -29.08 -5.75 -24.64
CA GLU A 65 -29.61 -7.08 -24.92
C GLU A 65 -30.69 -7.03 -26.05
N ALA A 66 -31.61 -6.06 -26.01
CA ALA A 66 -32.60 -5.87 -27.06
C ALA A 66 -32.00 -5.49 -28.42
N VAL A 67 -30.83 -4.87 -28.45
CA VAL A 67 -30.09 -4.61 -29.68
C VAL A 67 -29.36 -5.89 -30.14
N ALA A 68 -28.77 -6.66 -29.22
CA ALA A 68 -28.16 -7.94 -29.53
C ALA A 68 -29.14 -8.91 -30.21
N ASP A 69 -30.36 -9.01 -29.69
CA ASP A 69 -31.42 -9.86 -30.25
C ASP A 69 -31.80 -9.43 -31.68
N ARG A 70 -31.78 -8.12 -31.99
CA ARG A 70 -32.12 -7.62 -33.31
C ARG A 70 -31.00 -7.70 -34.34
N THR A 71 -29.76 -7.69 -33.90
CA THR A 71 -28.59 -7.61 -34.76
C THR A 71 -27.80 -8.91 -34.81
N SER A 72 -28.14 -9.88 -33.95
CA SER A 72 -27.38 -11.12 -33.73
C SER A 72 -25.91 -10.90 -33.31
N ALA A 73 -25.58 -9.69 -32.85
CA ALA A 73 -24.26 -9.38 -32.32
C ALA A 73 -24.09 -9.99 -30.90
N PRO A 74 -22.97 -10.62 -30.60
CA PRO A 74 -22.76 -11.22 -29.28
C PRO A 74 -22.63 -10.16 -28.19
N VAL A 75 -23.00 -10.54 -26.95
CA VAL A 75 -22.94 -9.68 -25.78
C VAL A 75 -21.65 -9.94 -25.01
N LEU A 76 -20.94 -8.87 -24.65
CA LEU A 76 -19.89 -8.84 -23.64
C LEU A 76 -20.45 -8.27 -22.35
N ARG A 77 -20.49 -9.06 -21.29
CA ARG A 77 -20.87 -8.59 -19.95
C ARG A 77 -19.66 -8.09 -19.21
N VAL A 78 -19.76 -6.88 -18.68
CA VAL A 78 -18.69 -6.21 -17.94
C VAL A 78 -19.15 -6.04 -16.51
N GLU A 79 -18.29 -6.41 -15.55
CA GLU A 79 -18.53 -6.25 -14.12
C GLU A 79 -17.27 -5.81 -13.40
N ASP A 80 -17.44 -5.24 -12.19
CA ASP A 80 -16.31 -4.93 -11.30
C ASP A 80 -15.59 -6.23 -10.88
N ALA A 81 -14.26 -6.20 -10.85
CA ALA A 81 -13.46 -7.30 -10.32
C ALA A 81 -13.59 -7.42 -8.78
N PHE A 82 -13.21 -8.58 -8.24
CA PHE A 82 -13.40 -8.93 -6.82
C PHE A 82 -12.56 -8.12 -5.83
N LEU A 83 -11.42 -7.54 -6.24
CA LEU A 83 -10.74 -6.43 -5.57
C LEU A 83 -11.00 -5.16 -6.37
N ARG A 84 -11.69 -4.19 -5.79
CA ARG A 84 -12.15 -3.05 -6.60
C ARG A 84 -11.46 -1.73 -6.26
N SER A 85 -11.62 -1.28 -5.03
CA SER A 85 -11.25 0.09 -4.63
C SER A 85 -11.33 0.26 -3.11
N VAL A 86 -11.05 1.45 -2.61
CA VAL A 86 -11.28 1.77 -1.19
C VAL A 86 -12.77 1.99 -0.96
N LEU A 87 -13.39 2.87 -1.73
CA LEU A 87 -14.82 3.19 -1.66
C LEU A 87 -15.60 2.50 -2.79
N PRO A 88 -16.92 2.26 -2.62
CA PRO A 88 -17.76 1.75 -3.69
C PRO A 88 -17.81 2.67 -4.93
N GLY A 89 -18.08 2.08 -6.10
CA GLY A 89 -18.19 2.83 -7.34
C GLY A 89 -19.29 3.88 -7.39
N ARG A 90 -20.36 3.70 -6.59
CA ARG A 90 -21.42 4.71 -6.41
C ARG A 90 -20.90 5.99 -5.73
N ASP A 91 -19.81 5.89 -4.97
CA ASP A 91 -19.15 7.03 -4.34
C ASP A 91 -18.09 7.67 -5.26
N GLY A 92 -18.09 7.26 -6.55
CA GLY A 92 -17.28 7.83 -7.63
C GLY A 92 -15.87 7.22 -7.77
N GLU A 93 -15.50 6.24 -6.96
CA GLU A 93 -14.17 5.66 -7.05
C GLU A 93 -14.05 4.69 -8.23
N PRO A 94 -13.01 4.83 -9.09
CA PRO A 94 -12.83 3.99 -10.25
C PRO A 94 -12.33 2.59 -9.89
N PRO A 95 -12.68 1.54 -10.65
CA PRO A 95 -12.23 0.18 -10.39
C PRO A 95 -10.75 -0.01 -10.74
N LEU A 96 -10.09 -0.96 -10.07
CA LEU A 96 -8.74 -1.45 -10.39
C LEU A 96 -8.75 -2.68 -11.31
N GLY A 97 -9.92 -3.17 -11.69
CA GLY A 97 -10.05 -4.28 -12.61
C GLY A 97 -11.49 -4.52 -13.03
N LEU A 98 -11.67 -5.25 -14.13
CA LEU A 98 -12.96 -5.64 -14.67
C LEU A 98 -13.01 -7.14 -14.95
N HIS A 99 -14.17 -7.72 -14.79
CA HIS A 99 -14.54 -8.99 -15.39
C HIS A 99 -15.15 -8.74 -16.77
N LEU A 100 -14.69 -9.50 -17.74
CA LEU A 100 -15.18 -9.46 -19.12
C LEU A 100 -15.66 -10.86 -19.49
N ASP A 101 -16.97 -11.04 -19.61
CA ASP A 101 -17.59 -12.34 -19.78
C ASP A 101 -18.41 -12.40 -21.08
N THR A 102 -18.13 -13.39 -21.91
CA THR A 102 -18.77 -13.57 -23.22
C THR A 102 -19.96 -14.53 -23.18
N ARG A 103 -20.15 -15.25 -22.07
CA ARG A 103 -21.15 -16.31 -21.90
C ARG A 103 -22.25 -15.94 -20.95
N GLY A 104 -21.90 -15.38 -19.79
CA GLY A 104 -22.82 -15.06 -18.72
C GLY A 104 -22.33 -13.94 -17.82
N VAL A 105 -22.56 -14.07 -16.54
CA VAL A 105 -21.97 -13.25 -15.48
C VAL A 105 -21.73 -14.16 -14.26
N HIS A 106 -20.66 -13.93 -13.54
CA HIS A 106 -20.20 -14.85 -12.49
C HIS A 106 -21.22 -15.11 -11.37
N PHE A 107 -22.15 -14.19 -11.13
CA PHE A 107 -23.16 -14.30 -10.06
C PHE A 107 -24.53 -14.88 -10.56
N ASP A 108 -24.72 -15.08 -11.87
CA ASP A 108 -25.96 -15.67 -12.41
C ASP A 108 -25.78 -17.17 -12.67
N PRO A 109 -26.38 -18.03 -11.86
CA PRO A 109 -26.29 -19.47 -12.04
C PRO A 109 -27.12 -20.01 -13.21
N SER A 110 -27.95 -19.20 -13.87
CA SER A 110 -28.83 -19.68 -14.96
C SER A 110 -28.04 -20.12 -16.20
N LYS A 111 -26.84 -19.55 -16.41
CA LYS A 111 -25.94 -19.87 -17.52
C LYS A 111 -24.51 -20.02 -17.01
N PRO A 112 -23.67 -20.89 -17.62
CA PRO A 112 -22.24 -20.89 -17.33
C PRO A 112 -21.61 -19.55 -17.70
N SER A 113 -20.80 -18.98 -16.82
CA SER A 113 -19.92 -17.84 -17.09
C SER A 113 -18.57 -18.30 -17.62
N ASP A 114 -17.77 -17.40 -18.18
CA ASP A 114 -16.38 -17.72 -18.55
C ASP A 114 -15.57 -18.13 -17.32
N LEU A 115 -15.82 -17.54 -16.14
CA LEU A 115 -15.23 -17.99 -14.87
C LEU A 115 -15.60 -19.45 -14.56
N GLU A 116 -16.87 -19.81 -14.70
CA GLU A 116 -17.31 -21.20 -14.45
C GLU A 116 -16.63 -22.18 -15.42
N MET A 117 -16.41 -21.76 -16.67
CA MET A 117 -15.69 -22.60 -17.65
C MET A 117 -14.23 -22.80 -17.26
N PHE A 118 -13.52 -21.75 -16.84
CA PHE A 118 -12.16 -21.89 -16.28
C PHE A 118 -12.11 -22.87 -15.12
N LEU A 119 -13.00 -22.71 -14.14
CA LEU A 119 -13.03 -23.55 -12.95
C LEU A 119 -13.38 -25.02 -13.28
N ARG A 120 -14.17 -25.27 -14.32
CA ARG A 120 -14.63 -26.58 -14.73
C ARG A 120 -13.65 -27.29 -15.65
N GLU A 121 -13.04 -26.57 -16.60
CA GLU A 121 -12.34 -27.18 -17.75
C GLU A 121 -10.82 -26.99 -17.71
N ASP A 122 -10.32 -25.87 -17.16
CA ASP A 122 -8.87 -25.65 -17.07
C ASP A 122 -8.27 -26.62 -16.04
N PRO A 123 -7.14 -27.26 -16.31
CA PRO A 123 -6.48 -28.18 -15.36
C PRO A 123 -6.20 -27.52 -14.00
N LEU A 124 -5.82 -26.25 -13.97
CA LEU A 124 -5.44 -25.49 -12.77
C LEU A 124 -4.41 -26.27 -11.93
N ASP A 125 -3.42 -26.87 -12.59
CA ASP A 125 -2.39 -27.73 -11.99
C ASP A 125 -0.97 -27.17 -12.14
N ASP A 126 -0.83 -26.02 -12.81
CA ASP A 126 0.46 -25.32 -12.92
C ASP A 126 0.95 -24.88 -11.52
N THR A 127 2.12 -25.40 -11.13
CA THR A 127 2.69 -25.13 -9.79
C THR A 127 3.00 -23.66 -9.58
N ALA A 128 3.46 -22.94 -10.60
CA ALA A 128 3.78 -21.51 -10.49
C ALA A 128 2.51 -20.68 -10.29
N LEU A 129 1.44 -20.99 -11.05
CA LEU A 129 0.13 -20.35 -10.90
C LEU A 129 -0.45 -20.60 -9.49
N LEU A 130 -0.38 -21.86 -9.00
CA LEU A 130 -0.91 -22.19 -7.68
C LEU A 130 -0.09 -21.59 -6.54
N ASN A 131 1.21 -21.43 -6.70
CA ASN A 131 2.04 -20.71 -5.74
C ASN A 131 1.70 -19.21 -5.73
N ARG A 132 1.57 -18.58 -6.90
CA ARG A 132 1.07 -17.18 -7.00
C ARG A 132 -0.28 -17.02 -6.31
N ALA A 133 -1.20 -17.95 -6.50
CA ALA A 133 -2.51 -17.93 -5.84
C ALA A 133 -2.39 -17.98 -4.31
N ARG A 134 -1.56 -18.87 -3.76
CA ARG A 134 -1.31 -18.93 -2.30
C ARG A 134 -0.68 -17.65 -1.76
N ASP A 135 0.35 -17.18 -2.46
CA ASP A 135 1.06 -15.94 -2.10
C ASP A 135 0.10 -14.72 -2.12
N ALA A 136 -0.78 -14.62 -3.12
CA ALA A 136 -1.75 -13.55 -3.22
C ALA A 136 -2.84 -13.63 -2.13
N ILE A 137 -3.33 -14.84 -1.78
CA ILE A 137 -4.26 -15.04 -0.66
C ILE A 137 -3.62 -14.56 0.65
N GLU A 138 -2.37 -14.93 0.92
CA GLU A 138 -1.62 -14.50 2.10
C GLU A 138 -1.43 -12.99 2.13
N ALA A 139 -1.04 -12.38 1.00
CA ALA A 139 -0.84 -10.94 0.88
C ALA A 139 -2.15 -10.15 1.09
N ILE A 140 -3.28 -10.62 0.55
CA ILE A 140 -4.60 -10.02 0.76
C ILE A 140 -4.98 -10.07 2.23
N LYS A 141 -4.79 -11.21 2.89
CA LYS A 141 -5.07 -11.38 4.32
C LYS A 141 -4.17 -10.47 5.17
N HIS A 142 -2.87 -10.47 4.91
CA HIS A 142 -1.90 -9.64 5.64
C HIS A 142 -2.19 -8.14 5.51
N ALA A 143 -2.56 -7.69 4.31
CA ALA A 143 -2.91 -6.28 4.04
C ALA A 143 -4.35 -5.91 4.44
N ASN A 144 -5.13 -6.83 5.00
CA ASN A 144 -6.55 -6.62 5.31
C ASN A 144 -7.33 -6.04 4.13
N LEU A 145 -7.24 -6.71 2.95
CA LEU A 145 -7.91 -6.26 1.74
C LEU A 145 -9.16 -7.08 1.42
N ARG A 146 -10.14 -6.40 0.83
CA ARG A 146 -11.36 -6.98 0.27
C ARG A 146 -11.87 -6.14 -0.92
N LYS A 147 -13.07 -6.38 -1.37
CA LYS A 147 -13.69 -5.64 -2.48
C LYS A 147 -13.70 -4.13 -2.24
N TYR A 148 -14.10 -3.69 -1.04
CA TYR A 148 -14.10 -2.31 -0.57
C TYR A 148 -13.37 -2.23 0.76
N ASN A 149 -12.53 -1.19 0.95
CA ASN A 149 -11.52 -1.18 2.01
C ASN A 149 -11.64 -0.03 3.01
N ALA A 150 -12.78 0.66 3.01
CA ALA A 150 -13.06 1.74 3.92
C ALA A 150 -13.63 1.22 5.25
N PHE A 151 -12.81 0.58 6.05
CA PHE A 151 -13.11 0.11 7.40
C PHE A 151 -11.93 0.45 8.34
N ASP A 152 -12.22 0.43 9.64
CA ASP A 152 -11.26 0.80 10.68
C ASP A 152 -10.55 -0.46 11.22
N LEU A 153 -9.21 -0.45 11.22
CA LEU A 153 -8.40 -1.54 11.73
C LEU A 153 -8.20 -1.49 13.26
N ASP A 154 -8.43 -0.33 13.88
CA ASP A 154 -8.27 -0.15 15.32
C ASP A 154 -9.51 -0.63 16.11
N LEU A 155 -10.63 -0.85 15.40
CA LEU A 155 -11.84 -1.42 16.00
C LEU A 155 -11.64 -2.91 16.31
N LYS A 156 -11.83 -3.26 17.56
CA LYS A 156 -11.70 -4.65 18.01
C LYS A 156 -12.91 -5.47 17.57
N ALA A 157 -12.63 -6.65 17.02
CA ALA A 157 -13.67 -7.64 16.80
C ALA A 157 -14.27 -8.09 18.14
N PRO A 158 -15.55 -8.52 18.18
CA PRO A 158 -16.14 -9.16 19.35
C PRO A 158 -15.34 -10.38 19.80
N ASP A 159 -15.49 -10.77 21.07
CA ASP A 159 -14.84 -11.97 21.60
C ASP A 159 -15.14 -13.19 20.73
N PRO A 160 -14.12 -14.00 20.37
CA PRO A 160 -14.27 -15.15 19.48
C PRO A 160 -15.30 -16.18 19.94
N GLY A 161 -15.84 -16.95 19.00
CA GLY A 161 -16.82 -18.01 19.28
C GLY A 161 -18.25 -17.69 18.80
N TYR A 162 -18.40 -16.70 17.96
CA TYR A 162 -19.66 -16.32 17.34
C TYR A 162 -19.85 -16.94 15.94
N VAL A 163 -21.10 -16.96 15.50
CA VAL A 163 -21.51 -17.30 14.15
C VAL A 163 -21.73 -16.02 13.35
N LEU A 164 -21.16 -15.92 12.14
CA LEU A 164 -21.44 -14.82 11.24
C LEU A 164 -22.57 -15.18 10.28
N VAL A 165 -23.60 -14.34 10.22
CA VAL A 165 -24.69 -14.39 9.25
C VAL A 165 -24.58 -13.13 8.38
N ILE A 166 -24.29 -13.34 7.10
CA ILE A 166 -23.98 -12.26 6.17
C ILE A 166 -25.25 -11.77 5.50
N ASP A 167 -25.68 -10.55 5.83
CA ASP A 167 -26.78 -9.87 5.13
C ASP A 167 -26.32 -9.28 3.79
N GLN A 168 -27.24 -9.04 2.90
CA GLN A 168 -27.03 -8.41 1.60
C GLN A 168 -28.07 -7.34 1.35
N THR A 169 -27.75 -6.38 0.48
CA THR A 169 -28.69 -5.33 0.08
C THR A 169 -29.95 -5.91 -0.55
N ASP A 170 -31.12 -5.46 -0.12
CA ASP A 170 -32.38 -5.81 -0.78
C ASP A 170 -32.37 -5.37 -2.24
N GLY A 171 -32.79 -6.27 -3.13
CA GLY A 171 -32.73 -6.09 -4.58
C GLY A 171 -31.32 -6.29 -5.20
N ASP A 172 -30.38 -6.89 -4.47
CA ASP A 172 -29.08 -7.30 -5.05
C ASP A 172 -29.28 -8.31 -6.18
N ALA A 173 -28.57 -8.07 -7.30
CA ALA A 173 -28.72 -8.89 -8.49
C ALA A 173 -28.30 -10.36 -8.25
N SER A 174 -27.30 -10.61 -7.41
CA SER A 174 -26.84 -11.96 -7.08
C SER A 174 -27.83 -12.74 -6.21
N VAL A 175 -28.55 -12.05 -5.33
CA VAL A 175 -29.66 -12.61 -4.52
C VAL A 175 -30.80 -13.00 -5.45
N THR A 176 -31.24 -12.07 -6.31
CA THR A 176 -32.29 -12.32 -7.30
C THR A 176 -31.92 -13.46 -8.24
N ALA A 177 -30.69 -13.50 -8.75
CA ALA A 177 -30.19 -14.55 -9.63
C ALA A 177 -30.16 -15.91 -8.94
N SER A 178 -29.87 -15.95 -7.65
CA SER A 178 -29.96 -17.17 -6.80
C SER A 178 -31.39 -17.56 -6.46
N ARG A 179 -32.41 -16.85 -6.94
CA ARG A 179 -33.83 -17.02 -6.60
C ARG A 179 -34.11 -16.95 -5.10
N ALA A 180 -33.30 -16.17 -4.39
CA ALA A 180 -33.40 -15.94 -2.96
C ALA A 180 -34.22 -14.67 -2.68
N ASP A 181 -34.89 -14.66 -1.54
CA ASP A 181 -35.66 -13.55 -1.02
C ASP A 181 -35.48 -13.43 0.49
N ARG A 182 -36.25 -12.55 1.16
CA ARG A 182 -36.22 -12.41 2.61
C ARG A 182 -36.46 -13.75 3.35
N ASN A 183 -37.29 -14.64 2.80
CA ASN A 183 -37.57 -15.94 3.47
C ASN A 183 -36.32 -16.81 3.47
N THR A 184 -35.50 -16.76 2.40
CA THR A 184 -34.21 -17.46 2.35
C THR A 184 -33.25 -16.96 3.44
N PHE A 185 -33.22 -15.64 3.69
CA PHE A 185 -32.40 -15.06 4.78
C PHE A 185 -32.93 -15.47 6.15
N LEU A 186 -34.23 -15.49 6.36
CA LEU A 186 -34.83 -15.96 7.61
C LEU A 186 -34.59 -17.46 7.84
N GLU A 187 -34.68 -18.30 6.79
CA GLU A 187 -34.30 -19.70 6.86
C GLU A 187 -32.84 -19.89 7.22
N MET A 188 -31.92 -19.10 6.60
CA MET A 188 -30.51 -19.09 6.93
C MET A 188 -30.25 -18.77 8.40
N LEU A 189 -30.90 -17.74 8.94
CA LEU A 189 -30.81 -17.38 10.37
C LEU A 189 -31.37 -18.48 11.26
N PHE A 190 -32.51 -19.07 10.89
CA PHE A 190 -33.11 -20.18 11.63
C PHE A 190 -32.15 -21.37 11.71
N VAL A 191 -31.58 -21.80 10.58
CA VAL A 191 -30.63 -22.92 10.52
C VAL A 191 -29.38 -22.60 11.35
N ALA A 192 -28.84 -21.38 11.27
CA ALA A 192 -27.68 -20.98 12.07
C ALA A 192 -27.98 -21.08 13.60
N ARG A 193 -29.19 -20.76 14.03
CA ARG A 193 -29.63 -20.89 15.44
C ARG A 193 -29.79 -22.35 15.86
N GLU A 194 -30.33 -23.19 14.99
CA GLU A 194 -30.51 -24.62 15.28
C GLU A 194 -29.14 -25.36 15.32
N GLU A 195 -28.22 -25.04 14.41
CA GLU A 195 -26.90 -25.66 14.38
C GLU A 195 -25.98 -25.16 15.51
N PHE A 196 -26.17 -23.92 15.99
CA PHE A 196 -25.36 -23.30 17.04
C PHE A 196 -26.22 -22.63 18.13
N PRO A 197 -27.03 -23.39 18.91
CA PRO A 197 -28.01 -22.83 19.80
C PRO A 197 -27.43 -22.05 21.00
N ALA A 198 -26.16 -22.31 21.35
CA ALA A 198 -25.46 -21.64 22.44
C ALA A 198 -24.56 -20.50 22.00
N ALA A 199 -24.33 -20.32 20.70
CA ALA A 199 -23.44 -19.29 20.17
C ALA A 199 -24.18 -17.95 20.01
N ARG A 200 -23.40 -16.85 20.09
CA ARG A 200 -23.85 -15.54 19.60
C ARG A 200 -23.90 -15.57 18.09
N ILE A 201 -24.89 -14.95 17.52
CA ILE A 201 -25.03 -14.78 16.07
C ILE A 201 -24.91 -13.30 15.76
N LEU A 202 -23.93 -12.95 14.95
CA LEU A 202 -23.67 -11.61 14.48
C LEU A 202 -24.14 -11.47 13.02
N ILE A 203 -25.09 -10.58 12.79
CA ILE A 203 -25.56 -10.25 11.45
C ILE A 203 -24.70 -9.10 10.93
N THR A 204 -23.94 -9.33 9.88
CA THR A 204 -23.19 -8.24 9.23
C THR A 204 -24.13 -7.40 8.38
N PRO A 205 -24.04 -6.04 8.44
CA PRO A 205 -24.90 -5.21 7.62
C PRO A 205 -24.55 -5.37 6.13
N PRO A 206 -25.47 -5.02 5.23
CA PRO A 206 -25.16 -4.89 3.81
C PRO A 206 -23.99 -3.94 3.58
N GLU A 207 -23.15 -4.21 2.58
CA GLU A 207 -21.99 -3.39 2.25
C GLU A 207 -22.38 -1.96 1.84
N THR A 208 -22.49 -1.05 2.82
CA THR A 208 -22.76 0.36 2.58
C THR A 208 -21.95 1.22 3.53
N ILE A 209 -21.15 2.14 2.99
CA ILE A 209 -20.37 3.10 3.80
C ILE A 209 -21.16 4.39 4.03
N GLN A 210 -22.01 4.78 3.09
CA GLN A 210 -22.86 5.97 3.23
C GLN A 210 -24.31 5.67 2.87
N GLY A 211 -25.17 5.84 3.85
CA GLY A 211 -26.61 5.65 3.74
C GLY A 211 -27.04 4.19 3.93
N HIS A 212 -28.07 4.01 4.75
CA HIS A 212 -28.67 2.71 5.02
C HIS A 212 -29.36 2.21 3.73
N ARG A 213 -28.78 1.20 3.09
CA ARG A 213 -29.60 0.35 2.23
C ARG A 213 -30.20 -0.72 3.12
N ALA A 214 -31.50 -0.95 2.98
CA ALA A 214 -32.17 -2.01 3.68
C ALA A 214 -31.53 -3.35 3.32
N GLY A 215 -31.18 -4.12 4.33
CA GLY A 215 -30.90 -5.54 4.21
C GLY A 215 -32.17 -6.34 4.27
N HIS A 216 -32.02 -7.65 4.41
CA HIS A 216 -33.15 -8.58 4.52
C HIS A 216 -33.59 -8.81 5.97
N TYR A 217 -32.75 -8.45 6.96
CA TYR A 217 -33.10 -8.57 8.36
C TYR A 217 -33.65 -7.28 8.94
N LEU A 218 -34.54 -7.41 9.92
CA LEU A 218 -35.18 -6.31 10.65
C LEU A 218 -34.88 -6.44 12.16
N ASP A 219 -35.06 -5.37 12.89
CA ASP A 219 -34.91 -5.38 14.37
C ASP A 219 -35.79 -6.44 15.06
N THR A 220 -36.94 -6.79 14.45
CA THR A 220 -37.81 -7.86 14.91
C THR A 220 -37.25 -9.26 14.76
N ASP A 221 -36.20 -9.45 13.97
CA ASP A 221 -35.52 -10.74 13.78
C ASP A 221 -34.46 -10.98 14.87
N LEU A 222 -34.13 -9.95 15.67
CA LEU A 222 -33.17 -10.01 16.77
C LEU A 222 -33.71 -10.77 17.98
N SER A 223 -32.82 -11.31 18.76
CA SER A 223 -33.09 -12.00 20.01
C SER A 223 -31.89 -11.88 20.96
N ASN A 224 -31.95 -12.44 22.16
CA ASN A 224 -30.89 -12.32 23.17
C ASN A 224 -29.50 -12.78 22.68
N ASN A 225 -29.44 -13.67 21.70
CA ASN A 225 -28.18 -14.17 21.12
C ASN A 225 -27.98 -13.81 19.62
N VAL A 226 -28.85 -12.95 19.08
CA VAL A 226 -28.77 -12.46 17.69
C VAL A 226 -28.72 -10.95 17.69
N GLU A 227 -27.66 -10.37 17.14
CA GLU A 227 -27.46 -8.93 17.12
C GLU A 227 -26.89 -8.46 15.77
N PHE A 228 -27.17 -7.22 15.42
CA PHE A 228 -26.51 -6.56 14.29
C PHE A 228 -25.11 -6.10 14.67
N LEU A 229 -24.17 -6.30 13.76
CA LEU A 229 -22.86 -5.66 13.82
C LEU A 229 -22.98 -4.23 13.26
N SER A 230 -22.78 -3.22 14.11
CA SER A 230 -22.96 -1.80 13.74
C SER A 230 -21.67 -1.13 13.28
N ASP A 231 -20.52 -1.62 13.74
CA ASP A 231 -19.25 -0.95 13.55
C ASP A 231 -18.53 -1.45 12.28
N PRO A 232 -17.78 -0.59 11.59
CA PRO A 232 -17.01 -0.95 10.40
C PRO A 232 -15.71 -1.69 10.76
N ILE A 233 -15.84 -2.81 11.45
CA ILE A 233 -14.74 -3.68 11.87
C ILE A 233 -14.12 -4.37 10.65
N SER A 234 -12.81 -4.64 10.72
CA SER A 234 -12.10 -5.43 9.71
C SER A 234 -12.80 -6.77 9.47
N PRO A 235 -13.21 -7.06 8.22
CA PRO A 235 -13.81 -8.35 7.87
C PRO A 235 -12.90 -9.55 8.17
N HIS A 236 -11.59 -9.40 8.03
CA HIS A 236 -10.63 -10.44 8.38
C HIS A 236 -10.63 -10.72 9.89
N ALA A 237 -10.65 -9.67 10.72
CA ALA A 237 -10.75 -9.83 12.17
C ALA A 237 -12.07 -10.50 12.60
N LEU A 238 -13.16 -10.20 11.89
CA LEU A 238 -14.44 -10.88 12.10
C LEU A 238 -14.38 -12.37 11.72
N LEU A 239 -13.72 -12.69 10.61
CA LEU A 239 -13.56 -14.08 10.19
C LEU A 239 -12.67 -14.87 11.15
N ASP A 240 -11.59 -14.28 11.65
CA ASP A 240 -10.68 -14.95 12.60
C ASP A 240 -11.39 -15.36 13.92
N GLY A 241 -12.42 -14.61 14.35
CA GLY A 241 -13.22 -14.92 15.55
C GLY A 241 -14.43 -15.81 15.32
N ALA A 242 -14.83 -16.01 14.05
CA ALA A 242 -16.04 -16.75 13.72
C ALA A 242 -15.83 -18.28 13.77
N ILE A 243 -16.80 -19.01 14.34
CA ILE A 243 -16.83 -20.49 14.33
C ILE A 243 -17.58 -21.06 13.13
N ALA A 244 -18.48 -20.28 12.54
CA ALA A 244 -19.20 -20.62 11.32
C ALA A 244 -19.60 -19.36 10.56
N VAL A 245 -19.78 -19.48 9.25
CA VAL A 245 -20.19 -18.38 8.37
C VAL A 245 -21.34 -18.82 7.49
N TYR A 246 -22.41 -18.04 7.47
CA TYR A 246 -23.62 -18.28 6.70
C TYR A 246 -23.83 -17.14 5.69
N THR A 247 -24.15 -17.48 4.47
CA THR A 247 -24.37 -16.49 3.41
C THR A 247 -25.35 -16.97 2.36
N VAL A 248 -25.97 -16.05 1.63
CA VAL A 248 -26.76 -16.41 0.45
C VAL A 248 -25.85 -16.40 -0.79
N SER A 249 -25.41 -15.24 -1.23
CA SER A 249 -24.59 -15.12 -2.45
C SER A 249 -23.49 -14.04 -2.36
N SER A 250 -23.24 -13.54 -1.15
CA SER A 250 -22.27 -12.48 -0.91
C SER A 250 -20.85 -12.89 -1.28
N GLN A 251 -20.07 -11.96 -1.84
CA GLN A 251 -18.64 -12.14 -2.03
C GLN A 251 -17.91 -12.37 -0.70
N PHE A 252 -18.45 -11.88 0.44
CA PHE A 252 -17.87 -12.14 1.75
C PHE A 252 -17.82 -13.64 2.08
N GLY A 253 -18.72 -14.47 1.51
CA GLY A 253 -18.61 -15.94 1.59
C GLY A 253 -17.36 -16.48 0.86
N PHE A 254 -16.97 -15.88 -0.26
CA PHE A 254 -15.69 -16.21 -0.92
C PHE A 254 -14.49 -15.76 -0.07
N GLU A 255 -14.54 -14.57 0.52
CA GLU A 255 -13.50 -14.08 1.44
C GLU A 255 -13.36 -15.00 2.67
N ALA A 256 -14.48 -15.48 3.23
CA ALA A 256 -14.49 -16.47 4.32
C ALA A 256 -13.84 -17.80 3.92
N LEU A 257 -14.11 -18.26 2.71
CA LEU A 257 -13.47 -19.46 2.15
C LEU A 257 -11.95 -19.28 2.05
N LEU A 258 -11.48 -18.13 1.58
CA LEU A 258 -10.04 -17.81 1.50
C LEU A 258 -9.41 -17.70 2.90
N ALA A 259 -10.15 -17.20 3.88
CA ALA A 259 -9.72 -17.15 5.29
C ALA A 259 -9.62 -18.52 5.97
N GLY A 260 -10.20 -19.56 5.38
CA GLY A 260 -10.09 -20.93 5.88
C GLY A 260 -11.40 -21.56 6.33
N HIS A 261 -12.50 -20.83 6.31
CA HIS A 261 -13.82 -21.37 6.63
C HIS A 261 -14.37 -22.29 5.54
N LYS A 262 -15.41 -23.04 5.90
CA LYS A 262 -16.29 -23.74 4.98
C LYS A 262 -17.68 -23.10 5.10
N PRO A 263 -17.98 -22.03 4.36
CA PRO A 263 -19.25 -21.31 4.48
C PRO A 263 -20.45 -22.18 4.16
N VAL A 264 -21.54 -22.00 4.88
CA VAL A 264 -22.87 -22.57 4.57
C VAL A 264 -23.57 -21.60 3.63
N VAL A 265 -23.95 -22.05 2.43
CA VAL A 265 -24.42 -21.18 1.35
C VAL A 265 -25.85 -21.52 0.94
N PHE A 266 -26.75 -20.54 1.03
CA PHE A 266 -28.18 -20.65 0.72
C PHE A 266 -28.55 -20.16 -0.69
N GLY A 267 -27.59 -19.66 -1.46
CA GLY A 267 -27.73 -19.25 -2.84
C GLY A 267 -26.81 -20.01 -3.78
N GLN A 268 -26.60 -19.47 -4.97
CA GLN A 268 -25.80 -20.13 -6.02
C GLN A 268 -24.69 -19.22 -6.59
N PRO A 269 -23.81 -18.61 -5.75
CA PRO A 269 -22.70 -17.81 -6.23
C PRO A 269 -21.64 -18.65 -6.96
N PHE A 270 -20.64 -17.98 -7.56
CA PHE A 270 -19.61 -18.65 -8.37
C PHE A 270 -18.73 -19.64 -7.60
N TYR A 271 -18.62 -19.50 -6.28
CA TYR A 271 -17.72 -20.30 -5.44
C TYR A 271 -18.35 -21.58 -4.86
N ILE A 272 -19.63 -21.85 -5.08
CA ILE A 272 -20.29 -23.14 -4.70
C ILE A 272 -20.06 -24.23 -5.72
N GLY A 273 -20.30 -25.49 -5.31
CA GLY A 273 -20.25 -26.67 -6.19
C GLY A 273 -18.85 -27.19 -6.45
N TRP A 274 -17.82 -26.66 -5.73
CA TRP A 274 -16.42 -27.07 -5.89
C TRP A 274 -15.87 -27.84 -4.69
N GLY A 275 -16.74 -28.31 -3.78
CA GLY A 275 -16.37 -29.08 -2.58
C GLY A 275 -15.79 -28.25 -1.42
N LEU A 276 -15.79 -26.91 -1.53
CA LEU A 276 -15.20 -25.99 -0.56
C LEU A 276 -16.23 -25.35 0.38
N THR A 277 -17.50 -25.51 0.10
CA THR A 277 -18.67 -24.92 0.79
C THR A 277 -19.65 -25.99 1.23
N ASP A 278 -20.57 -25.66 2.13
CA ASP A 278 -21.76 -26.46 2.44
C ASP A 278 -22.94 -25.85 1.66
N ASP A 279 -23.28 -26.46 0.53
CA ASP A 279 -24.22 -25.91 -0.44
C ASP A 279 -25.65 -26.38 -0.13
N ARG A 280 -26.52 -25.47 0.32
CA ARG A 280 -27.95 -25.76 0.54
C ARG A 280 -28.75 -25.77 -0.76
N MET A 281 -28.21 -25.13 -1.80
CA MET A 281 -28.77 -25.13 -3.14
C MET A 281 -27.70 -25.57 -4.16
N PRO A 282 -27.35 -26.85 -4.24
CA PRO A 282 -26.29 -27.32 -5.14
C PRO A 282 -26.61 -27.09 -6.62
N LEU A 283 -25.58 -27.03 -7.44
CA LEU A 283 -25.68 -26.81 -8.87
C LEU A 283 -25.08 -28.03 -9.62
N ASP A 284 -25.93 -28.86 -10.21
CA ASP A 284 -25.55 -30.17 -10.76
C ASP A 284 -24.42 -30.15 -11.82
N ARG A 285 -24.27 -29.02 -12.52
CA ARG A 285 -23.22 -28.89 -13.55
C ARG A 285 -21.82 -28.57 -12.98
N ARG A 286 -21.69 -28.27 -11.66
CA ARG A 286 -20.43 -28.02 -10.97
C ARG A 286 -20.09 -29.24 -10.10
N GLN A 287 -19.38 -30.20 -10.67
CA GLN A 287 -19.09 -31.48 -10.01
C GLN A 287 -17.61 -31.68 -9.67
N ARG A 288 -16.75 -30.76 -10.11
CA ARG A 288 -15.31 -30.81 -9.86
C ARG A 288 -14.97 -30.37 -8.44
N THR A 289 -14.09 -31.11 -7.77
CA THR A 289 -13.51 -30.65 -6.50
C THR A 289 -12.25 -29.81 -6.76
N LEU A 290 -12.20 -28.64 -6.19
CA LEU A 290 -11.07 -27.71 -6.28
C LEU A 290 -10.44 -27.47 -4.91
N THR A 291 -9.17 -27.07 -4.91
CA THR A 291 -8.52 -26.45 -3.75
C THR A 291 -8.81 -24.95 -3.73
N ARG A 292 -8.60 -24.29 -2.57
CA ARG A 292 -8.72 -22.82 -2.46
C ARG A 292 -7.80 -22.09 -3.46
N ALA A 293 -6.58 -22.59 -3.64
CA ALA A 293 -5.63 -22.00 -4.58
C ALA A 293 -6.12 -22.11 -6.03
N GLN A 294 -6.74 -23.21 -6.42
CA GLN A 294 -7.33 -23.38 -7.76
C GLN A 294 -8.52 -22.43 -7.98
N LEU A 295 -9.42 -22.36 -7.00
CA LEU A 295 -10.56 -21.44 -7.08
C LEU A 295 -10.09 -19.98 -7.17
N PHE A 296 -9.09 -19.60 -6.35
CA PHE A 296 -8.47 -18.27 -6.40
C PHE A 296 -7.79 -18.01 -7.74
N ALA A 297 -7.01 -18.96 -8.25
CA ALA A 297 -6.32 -18.82 -9.54
C ALA A 297 -7.32 -18.52 -10.67
N GLY A 298 -8.41 -19.28 -10.77
CA GLY A 298 -9.46 -19.02 -11.75
C GLY A 298 -10.13 -17.67 -11.56
N ALA A 299 -10.57 -17.37 -10.33
CA ALA A 299 -11.37 -16.18 -10.04
C ALA A 299 -10.58 -14.86 -9.99
N MET A 300 -9.31 -14.88 -9.57
CA MET A 300 -8.53 -13.68 -9.26
C MET A 300 -7.32 -13.44 -10.17
N ILE A 301 -6.82 -14.51 -10.83
CA ILE A 301 -5.65 -14.40 -11.71
C ILE A 301 -6.06 -14.50 -13.19
N LEU A 302 -6.82 -15.53 -13.57
CA LEU A 302 -7.12 -15.81 -14.97
C LEU A 302 -8.31 -15.03 -15.53
N TYR A 303 -9.36 -14.84 -14.73
CA TYR A 303 -10.62 -14.26 -15.20
C TYR A 303 -10.60 -12.73 -15.28
N PRO A 304 -10.07 -11.96 -14.30
CA PRO A 304 -10.10 -10.50 -14.32
C PRO A 304 -9.12 -9.88 -15.32
N ARG A 305 -9.42 -8.64 -15.73
CA ARG A 305 -8.48 -7.74 -16.39
C ARG A 305 -8.11 -6.65 -15.39
N TRP A 306 -6.93 -6.78 -14.79
CA TRP A 306 -6.41 -5.86 -13.79
C TRP A 306 -5.71 -4.66 -14.43
N TYR A 307 -5.70 -3.53 -13.75
CA TYR A 307 -5.19 -2.26 -14.26
C TYR A 307 -4.29 -1.56 -13.24
N ASP A 308 -3.13 -1.13 -13.72
CA ASP A 308 -2.19 -0.30 -12.97
C ASP A 308 -2.37 1.18 -13.33
N PRO A 309 -2.81 2.04 -12.38
CA PRO A 309 -3.01 3.46 -12.61
C PRO A 309 -1.69 4.25 -12.74
N PHE A 310 -0.54 3.68 -12.41
CA PHE A 310 0.76 4.36 -12.42
C PHE A 310 1.48 4.20 -13.75
N THR A 311 1.29 3.08 -14.42
CA THR A 311 1.84 2.80 -15.76
C THR A 311 0.82 2.95 -16.88
N ASP A 312 -0.48 3.07 -16.54
CA ASP A 312 -1.61 3.10 -17.49
C ASP A 312 -1.65 1.86 -18.40
N GLN A 313 -1.46 0.67 -17.80
CA GLN A 313 -1.41 -0.62 -18.49
C GLN A 313 -2.22 -1.69 -17.73
N LEU A 314 -2.49 -2.82 -18.41
CA LEU A 314 -2.92 -4.02 -17.70
C LEU A 314 -1.78 -4.55 -16.86
N CYS A 315 -2.13 -5.14 -15.72
CA CYS A 315 -1.14 -5.66 -14.76
C CYS A 315 -1.59 -6.98 -14.14
N ASP A 316 -0.77 -7.54 -13.28
CA ASP A 316 -1.08 -8.71 -12.48
C ASP A 316 -1.79 -8.35 -11.16
N ILE A 317 -2.44 -9.35 -10.53
CA ILE A 317 -3.13 -9.19 -9.24
C ILE A 317 -2.18 -8.68 -8.14
N GLU A 318 -0.91 -9.06 -8.19
CA GLU A 318 0.11 -8.65 -7.23
C GLU A 318 0.32 -7.12 -7.21
N ASP A 319 0.21 -6.46 -8.35
CA ASP A 319 0.32 -5.00 -8.44
C ASP A 319 -0.95 -4.32 -7.94
N VAL A 320 -2.11 -4.91 -8.17
CA VAL A 320 -3.38 -4.44 -7.59
C VAL A 320 -3.38 -4.54 -6.07
N ILE A 321 -2.88 -5.65 -5.51
CA ILE A 321 -2.76 -5.82 -4.05
C ILE A 321 -1.88 -4.71 -3.47
N LYS A 322 -0.70 -4.43 -4.04
CA LYS A 322 0.19 -3.36 -3.58
C LYS A 322 -0.48 -1.98 -3.69
N THR A 323 -1.11 -1.69 -4.82
CA THR A 323 -1.81 -0.44 -5.09
C THR A 323 -2.96 -0.21 -4.11
N LEU A 324 -3.78 -1.24 -3.91
CA LEU A 324 -4.92 -1.15 -3.01
C LEU A 324 -4.50 -1.07 -1.55
N THR A 325 -3.41 -1.75 -1.16
CA THR A 325 -2.80 -1.62 0.17
C THR A 325 -2.39 -0.17 0.45
N ALA A 326 -1.68 0.46 -0.48
CA ALA A 326 -1.25 1.85 -0.33
C ALA A 326 -2.45 2.82 -0.26
N SER A 327 -3.46 2.62 -1.11
CA SER A 327 -4.66 3.45 -1.15
C SER A 327 -5.52 3.27 0.10
N ALA A 328 -5.74 2.04 0.55
CA ALA A 328 -6.51 1.73 1.75
C ALA A 328 -5.86 2.30 3.02
N ARG A 329 -4.53 2.13 3.15
CA ARG A 329 -3.78 2.74 4.25
C ARG A 329 -3.92 4.26 4.25
N ALA A 330 -3.72 4.89 3.10
CA ALA A 330 -3.83 6.34 2.97
C ALA A 330 -5.23 6.84 3.38
N TRP A 331 -6.28 6.13 2.95
CA TRP A 331 -7.64 6.48 3.33
C TRP A 331 -7.90 6.30 4.84
N ARG A 332 -7.46 5.17 5.42
CA ARG A 332 -7.64 4.87 6.85
C ARG A 332 -6.97 5.93 7.72
N ASP A 333 -5.72 6.31 7.40
CA ASP A 333 -4.99 7.35 8.13
C ASP A 333 -5.67 8.73 7.99
N ASP A 334 -6.21 9.07 6.79
CA ASP A 334 -6.64 10.42 6.44
C ASP A 334 -8.15 10.62 6.45
N ALA A 335 -8.97 9.59 6.72
CA ALA A 335 -10.44 9.65 6.62
C ALA A 335 -11.04 10.78 7.45
N ASN A 336 -10.55 10.99 8.67
CA ASN A 336 -10.99 12.06 9.55
C ASN A 336 -10.38 13.43 9.21
N GLY A 337 -9.34 13.46 8.35
CA GLY A 337 -8.56 14.65 8.03
C GLY A 337 -7.69 15.12 9.20
N TRP A 338 -6.88 16.16 8.96
CA TRP A 338 -5.83 16.58 9.85
C TRP A 338 -5.89 18.07 10.20
N VAL A 339 -5.56 18.41 11.46
CA VAL A 339 -5.09 19.74 11.89
C VAL A 339 -3.59 19.62 12.08
N ALA A 340 -2.82 20.35 11.25
CA ALA A 340 -1.38 20.23 11.12
C ALA A 340 -0.66 21.47 11.66
N SER A 341 0.36 21.26 12.51
CA SER A 341 1.19 22.28 13.16
C SER A 341 2.65 22.18 12.73
N GLY A 342 3.41 23.27 12.83
CA GLY A 342 4.85 23.32 12.53
C GLY A 342 5.21 23.20 11.05
N MET A 343 4.23 23.30 10.15
CA MET A 343 4.42 23.13 8.71
C MET A 343 4.87 24.43 8.05
N ARG A 344 6.10 24.45 7.51
CA ARG A 344 6.58 25.59 6.71
C ARG A 344 5.65 25.84 5.53
N LEU A 345 5.43 27.10 5.16
CA LEU A 345 4.46 27.50 4.12
C LEU A 345 4.64 26.74 2.79
N TRP A 346 5.87 26.53 2.33
CA TRP A 346 6.12 25.81 1.09
C TRP A 346 5.77 24.31 1.15
N LYS A 347 5.75 23.71 2.35
CA LYS A 347 5.34 22.31 2.57
C LYS A 347 3.82 22.13 2.58
N ARG A 348 3.04 23.19 2.90
CA ARG A 348 1.57 23.07 3.05
C ARG A 348 0.87 22.56 1.80
N ALA A 349 1.25 23.06 0.62
CA ALA A 349 0.65 22.61 -0.64
C ALA A 349 0.99 21.14 -1.02
N PRO A 350 2.24 20.66 -0.94
CA PRO A 350 2.55 19.23 -1.07
C PRO A 350 1.83 18.35 -0.05
N LEU A 351 1.82 18.72 1.24
CA LEU A 351 1.15 17.97 2.28
C LEU A 351 -0.37 17.88 2.06
N GLN A 352 -0.98 18.99 1.59
CA GLN A 352 -2.39 19.00 1.21
C GLN A 352 -2.71 17.99 0.10
N LYS A 353 -1.79 17.75 -0.85
CA LYS A 353 -1.97 16.72 -1.88
C LYS A 353 -1.85 15.31 -1.32
N VAL A 354 -0.94 15.09 -0.38
CA VAL A 354 -0.67 13.76 0.20
C VAL A 354 -1.77 13.37 1.19
N PHE A 355 -2.15 14.26 2.11
CA PHE A 355 -3.00 13.95 3.27
C PHE A 355 -4.40 14.59 3.21
N GLY A 356 -4.65 15.43 2.24
CA GLY A 356 -5.90 16.19 2.16
C GLY A 356 -6.89 15.70 1.10
N ALA A 357 -6.71 14.48 0.57
CA ALA A 357 -7.57 13.94 -0.48
C ALA A 357 -8.99 13.64 0.04
N SER A 358 -9.12 12.98 1.19
CA SER A 358 -10.41 12.67 1.81
C SER A 358 -11.06 13.91 2.44
N ARG A 359 -10.25 14.73 3.11
CA ARG A 359 -10.70 15.94 3.80
C ARG A 359 -9.59 16.98 3.84
N LYS A 360 -9.87 18.21 3.33
CA LYS A 360 -8.88 19.28 3.26
C LYS A 360 -8.22 19.54 4.60
N MET A 361 -6.86 19.55 4.67
CA MET A 361 -6.10 19.83 5.88
C MET A 361 -6.35 21.24 6.40
N MET A 362 -6.30 21.39 7.71
CA MET A 362 -6.27 22.69 8.41
C MET A 362 -4.88 22.88 9.01
N PHE A 363 -4.43 24.14 9.11
CA PHE A 363 -3.10 24.46 9.63
C PHE A 363 -3.25 25.46 10.78
N GLU A 364 -2.78 25.06 11.96
CA GLU A 364 -2.74 25.89 13.17
C GLU A 364 -1.45 25.56 13.94
N ASP A 365 -0.64 26.57 14.23
CA ASP A 365 0.68 26.38 14.86
C ASP A 365 0.63 26.51 16.40
N ASP A 366 -0.40 27.16 16.95
CA ASP A 366 -0.61 27.25 18.40
C ASP A 366 -1.18 25.92 18.93
N PRO A 367 -0.54 25.26 19.92
CA PRO A 367 -0.97 23.93 20.38
C PRO A 367 -2.41 23.90 20.90
N ASP A 368 -2.77 24.84 21.77
CA ASP A 368 -4.11 24.86 22.42
C ASP A 368 -5.23 25.11 21.41
N LYS A 369 -5.00 26.04 20.48
CA LYS A 369 -5.96 26.30 19.39
C LYS A 369 -6.07 25.13 18.43
N ALA A 370 -4.96 24.46 18.15
CA ALA A 370 -4.93 23.31 17.26
C ALA A 370 -5.67 22.11 17.89
N ASP A 371 -5.56 21.90 19.21
CA ASP A 371 -6.31 20.86 19.94
C ASP A 371 -7.81 21.17 19.95
N THR A 372 -8.19 22.43 20.26
CA THR A 372 -9.58 22.87 20.19
C THR A 372 -10.15 22.67 18.78
N LEU A 373 -9.42 23.11 17.74
CA LEU A 373 -9.85 22.98 16.36
C LEU A 373 -9.99 21.50 15.91
N ALA A 374 -9.11 20.63 16.36
CA ALA A 374 -9.16 19.21 16.08
C ALA A 374 -10.39 18.57 16.74
N ALA A 375 -10.64 18.87 18.00
CA ALA A 375 -11.81 18.39 18.72
C ALA A 375 -13.13 18.87 18.09
N ASP A 376 -13.27 20.17 17.83
CA ASP A 376 -14.47 20.78 17.24
C ASP A 376 -14.78 20.23 15.86
N THR A 377 -13.73 19.90 15.08
CA THR A 377 -13.88 19.42 13.72
C THR A 377 -13.75 17.89 13.60
N ARG A 378 -13.52 17.16 14.69
CA ARG A 378 -13.28 15.70 14.75
C ARG A 378 -12.18 15.28 13.79
N ARG A 379 -11.00 15.91 13.91
CA ARG A 379 -9.82 15.64 13.08
C ARG A 379 -8.69 15.08 13.92
N GLY A 380 -7.79 14.32 13.28
CA GLY A 380 -6.51 13.95 13.88
C GLY A 380 -5.58 15.17 14.02
N ARG A 381 -4.64 15.06 14.95
CA ARG A 381 -3.55 16.04 15.12
C ARG A 381 -2.30 15.55 14.42
N MET A 382 -1.64 16.46 13.70
CA MET A 382 -0.37 16.18 13.02
C MET A 382 0.62 17.29 13.26
N VAL A 383 1.89 16.96 13.52
CA VAL A 383 2.96 17.96 13.72
C VAL A 383 4.20 17.56 12.93
N TRP A 384 4.94 18.55 12.40
CA TRP A 384 6.27 18.26 11.85
C TRP A 384 7.21 17.82 12.98
N ALA A 385 7.89 16.67 12.84
CA ALA A 385 8.58 16.01 13.94
C ALA A 385 9.60 16.92 14.66
N GLY A 386 10.38 17.73 13.93
CA GLY A 386 11.29 18.73 14.52
C GLY A 386 10.61 19.96 15.15
N LYS A 387 9.27 19.95 15.32
CA LYS A 387 8.45 21.02 15.93
C LYS A 387 7.39 20.43 16.88
N SER A 388 7.68 19.28 17.47
CA SER A 388 6.72 18.53 18.31
C SER A 388 6.61 19.05 19.75
N ASP A 389 7.44 20.00 20.18
CA ASP A 389 7.36 20.58 21.53
C ASP A 389 5.98 21.17 21.81
N GLY A 390 5.32 20.71 22.88
CA GLY A 390 3.96 21.10 23.24
C GLY A 390 2.84 20.44 22.41
N HIS A 391 3.17 19.47 21.54
CA HIS A 391 2.21 18.73 20.72
C HIS A 391 2.25 17.22 21.00
N ASP A 392 2.23 16.81 22.25
CA ASP A 392 2.49 15.43 22.70
C ASP A 392 1.49 14.40 22.12
N SER A 393 0.23 14.82 21.90
CA SER A 393 -0.82 13.95 21.34
C SER A 393 -0.84 13.89 19.81
N ALA A 394 0.04 14.65 19.13
CA ALA A 394 0.02 14.74 17.67
C ALA A 394 0.87 13.64 17.02
N VAL A 395 0.37 13.10 15.92
CA VAL A 395 1.14 12.22 15.02
C VAL A 395 2.28 13.04 14.40
N ARG A 396 3.50 12.56 14.53
CA ARG A 396 4.68 13.20 13.98
C ARG A 396 4.85 12.83 12.50
N VAL A 397 5.11 13.85 11.67
CA VAL A 397 5.37 13.63 10.24
C VAL A 397 6.78 14.11 9.90
N GLU A 398 7.51 13.32 9.09
CA GLU A 398 8.86 13.64 8.65
C GLU A 398 9.16 13.06 7.26
N ASP A 399 10.23 13.57 6.62
CA ASP A 399 10.76 13.01 5.37
C ASP A 399 11.22 11.56 5.57
N SER A 400 10.90 10.68 4.62
CA SER A 400 11.28 9.27 4.64
C SER A 400 12.59 8.99 3.90
N PHE A 401 12.88 7.70 3.66
CA PHE A 401 14.17 7.17 3.20
C PHE A 401 14.34 7.18 1.68
N LEU A 402 13.28 7.11 0.88
CA LEU A 402 13.25 7.34 -0.57
C LEU A 402 12.57 8.69 -0.82
N ARG A 403 13.32 9.78 -0.60
CA ARG A 403 12.72 11.09 -0.46
C ARG A 403 12.44 11.80 -1.79
N SER A 404 13.45 11.96 -2.62
CA SER A 404 13.32 12.83 -3.79
C SER A 404 14.53 12.76 -4.73
N ARG A 405 14.44 13.47 -5.84
CA ARG A 405 15.58 13.80 -6.71
C ARG A 405 16.01 15.25 -6.46
N GLY A 406 16.75 15.48 -5.37
CA GLY A 406 17.18 16.78 -4.90
C GLY A 406 17.01 16.96 -3.39
N LEU A 407 17.65 17.98 -2.84
CA LEU A 407 17.63 18.26 -1.39
C LEU A 407 16.34 18.97 -0.96
N GLY A 408 15.98 18.79 0.31
CA GLY A 408 14.90 19.56 0.94
C GLY A 408 15.22 21.06 1.03
N ALA A 409 16.50 21.41 1.14
CA ALA A 409 16.98 22.78 1.07
C ALA A 409 16.65 23.47 -0.27
N ASP A 410 16.55 22.70 -1.36
CA ASP A 410 16.13 23.19 -2.69
C ASP A 410 14.60 23.25 -2.85
N LEU A 411 13.82 23.13 -1.77
CA LEU A 411 12.36 23.10 -1.76
C LEU A 411 11.76 21.98 -2.65
N THR A 412 12.48 20.86 -2.80
CA THR A 412 11.99 19.69 -3.53
C THR A 412 10.94 18.96 -2.69
N PRO A 413 9.70 18.78 -3.20
CA PRO A 413 8.69 18.03 -2.50
C PRO A 413 9.12 16.57 -2.26
N PRO A 414 8.82 15.99 -1.09
CA PRO A 414 9.09 14.57 -0.84
C PRO A 414 8.14 13.67 -1.63
N LEU A 415 8.64 12.51 -2.05
CA LEU A 415 7.85 11.41 -2.63
C LEU A 415 7.37 10.43 -1.57
N SER A 416 7.96 10.51 -0.38
CA SER A 416 7.62 9.67 0.76
C SER A 416 7.72 10.44 2.07
N LEU A 417 6.79 10.14 2.97
CA LEU A 417 6.70 10.71 4.31
C LEU A 417 6.43 9.59 5.31
N VAL A 418 6.88 9.77 6.53
CA VAL A 418 6.52 8.88 7.65
C VAL A 418 5.51 9.58 8.56
N LEU A 419 4.61 8.76 9.14
CA LEU A 419 3.71 9.15 10.22
C LEU A 419 4.04 8.28 11.43
N ASP A 420 4.32 8.91 12.56
CA ASP A 420 4.67 8.22 13.79
C ASP A 420 3.85 8.75 14.97
N ASP A 421 3.04 7.90 15.53
CA ASP A 421 2.14 8.22 16.64
C ASP A 421 2.76 7.94 18.01
N LEU A 422 3.93 7.26 18.03
CA LEU A 422 4.66 6.93 19.25
C LEU A 422 5.85 7.86 19.49
N GLY A 423 6.59 8.17 18.43
CA GLY A 423 7.80 8.98 18.50
C GLY A 423 8.27 9.41 17.13
N ILE A 424 9.54 9.20 16.81
CA ILE A 424 10.09 9.38 15.46
C ILE A 424 11.37 8.54 15.27
N TYR A 425 11.58 8.00 14.08
CA TYR A 425 12.66 7.06 13.78
C TYR A 425 14.09 7.52 14.11
N TYR A 426 14.35 8.82 14.15
CA TYR A 426 15.68 9.35 14.41
C TYR A 426 15.94 9.68 15.89
N ASP A 427 14.93 9.58 16.74
CA ASP A 427 15.05 9.82 18.18
C ASP A 427 14.99 8.50 18.96
N PRO A 428 16.14 7.94 19.36
CA PRO A 428 16.20 6.68 20.10
C PRO A 428 15.84 6.83 21.59
N THR A 429 15.61 8.03 22.10
CA THR A 429 15.28 8.26 23.51
C THR A 429 13.86 7.83 23.86
N SER A 430 12.96 7.77 22.86
CA SER A 430 11.58 7.29 22.97
C SER A 430 11.29 6.15 22.00
N ALA A 431 10.22 5.39 22.27
CA ALA A 431 9.73 4.40 21.31
C ALA A 431 9.23 5.08 20.05
N SER A 432 9.38 4.42 18.89
CA SER A 432 8.82 4.87 17.64
C SER A 432 7.95 3.79 16.99
N ARG A 433 7.07 4.19 16.07
CA ARG A 433 6.29 3.24 15.26
C ARG A 433 7.23 2.33 14.45
N LEU A 434 8.36 2.86 13.97
CA LEU A 434 9.35 2.04 13.28
C LEU A 434 9.94 0.96 14.19
N GLU A 435 10.31 1.27 15.43
CA GLU A 435 10.77 0.26 16.39
C GLU A 435 9.71 -0.83 16.63
N ALA A 436 8.44 -0.45 16.74
CA ALA A 436 7.35 -1.41 16.89
C ALA A 436 7.21 -2.32 15.67
N LEU A 437 7.29 -1.77 14.45
CA LEU A 437 7.26 -2.55 13.20
C LEU A 437 8.43 -3.52 13.09
N ILE A 438 9.64 -3.09 13.44
CA ILE A 438 10.83 -3.96 13.41
C ILE A 438 10.71 -5.07 14.45
N ASN A 439 10.24 -4.78 15.66
CA ASN A 439 10.00 -5.80 16.70
C ASN A 439 8.95 -6.83 16.25
N ALA A 440 7.92 -6.42 15.53
CA ALA A 440 6.88 -7.29 15.00
C ALA A 440 7.31 -8.06 13.73
N SER A 441 8.42 -7.70 13.10
CA SER A 441 8.83 -8.24 11.79
C SER A 441 9.10 -9.75 11.75
N ALA A 442 9.27 -10.39 12.91
CA ALA A 442 9.43 -11.84 13.01
C ALA A 442 8.18 -12.61 12.51
N THR A 443 7.02 -12.00 12.51
CA THR A 443 5.75 -12.59 12.05
C THR A 443 5.41 -12.25 10.60
N LEU A 444 6.29 -11.57 9.88
CA LEU A 444 6.07 -11.24 8.47
C LEU A 444 5.96 -12.52 7.63
N PRO A 445 4.97 -12.60 6.74
CA PRO A 445 4.84 -13.72 5.84
C PRO A 445 5.99 -13.75 4.81
N GLU A 446 6.25 -14.94 4.28
CA GLU A 446 7.33 -15.16 3.31
C GLU A 446 7.18 -14.28 2.06
N THR A 447 5.94 -13.97 1.67
CA THR A 447 5.62 -13.06 0.57
C THR A 447 6.12 -11.64 0.82
N ALA A 448 6.02 -11.15 2.05
CA ALA A 448 6.52 -9.84 2.47
C ALA A 448 8.06 -9.80 2.48
N ILE A 449 8.69 -10.88 2.95
CA ILE A 449 10.15 -11.01 2.94
C ILE A 449 10.68 -10.99 1.51
N ARG A 450 10.14 -11.81 0.61
CA ARG A 450 10.52 -11.80 -0.82
C ARG A 450 10.25 -10.45 -1.51
N ARG A 451 9.22 -9.72 -1.09
CA ARG A 451 8.95 -8.37 -1.58
C ARG A 451 10.07 -7.41 -1.17
N ALA A 452 10.51 -7.46 0.09
CA ALA A 452 11.61 -6.64 0.60
C ALA A 452 12.95 -6.96 -0.09
N GLU A 453 13.25 -8.23 -0.34
CA GLU A 453 14.44 -8.66 -1.07
C GLU A 453 14.47 -8.11 -2.51
N ARG A 454 13.33 -8.20 -3.22
CA ARG A 454 13.21 -7.59 -4.57
C ARG A 454 13.35 -6.08 -4.53
N MET A 455 12.72 -5.42 -3.55
CA MET A 455 12.83 -3.97 -3.35
C MET A 455 14.28 -3.55 -3.12
N MET A 456 14.98 -4.25 -2.21
CA MET A 456 16.40 -4.01 -1.93
C MET A 456 17.26 -4.19 -3.19
N SER A 457 17.05 -5.29 -3.93
CA SER A 457 17.76 -5.56 -5.18
C SER A 457 17.53 -4.45 -6.23
N ASN A 458 16.29 -3.97 -6.38
CA ASN A 458 15.96 -2.91 -7.33
C ASN A 458 16.60 -1.56 -6.93
N ILE A 459 16.55 -1.19 -5.65
CA ILE A 459 17.17 0.04 -5.13
C ILE A 459 18.69 0.01 -5.35
N VAL A 460 19.32 -1.12 -5.01
CA VAL A 460 20.78 -1.29 -5.18
C VAL A 460 21.15 -1.30 -6.67
N GLY A 461 20.43 -2.06 -7.49
CA GLY A 461 20.67 -2.16 -8.94
C GLY A 461 20.48 -0.83 -9.68
N ALA A 462 19.49 -0.04 -9.29
CA ALA A 462 19.26 1.29 -9.85
C ALA A 462 20.17 2.39 -9.26
N GLY A 463 21.04 2.06 -8.31
CA GLY A 463 21.95 3.03 -7.69
C GLY A 463 21.21 4.16 -6.97
N LEU A 464 20.08 3.86 -6.30
CA LEU A 464 19.27 4.86 -5.63
C LEU A 464 19.73 5.13 -4.19
N SER A 465 19.52 6.35 -3.75
CA SER A 465 19.77 6.85 -2.40
C SER A 465 18.64 7.77 -1.94
N LYS A 466 18.73 8.28 -0.71
CA LYS A 466 17.70 9.19 -0.15
C LYS A 466 17.43 10.42 -1.03
N TYR A 467 18.44 11.02 -1.65
CA TYR A 467 18.31 12.30 -2.36
C TYR A 467 18.57 12.23 -3.86
N ASN A 468 19.19 11.16 -4.36
CA ASN A 468 19.46 10.91 -5.79
C ASN A 468 20.08 12.12 -6.53
N LEU A 469 21.13 12.69 -5.91
CA LEU A 469 21.82 13.88 -6.43
C LEU A 469 22.71 13.52 -7.61
N VAL A 470 22.82 14.45 -8.56
CA VAL A 470 23.89 14.38 -9.57
C VAL A 470 25.22 14.69 -8.87
N ALA A 471 26.17 13.80 -9.03
CA ALA A 471 27.46 13.89 -8.35
C ALA A 471 28.59 13.44 -9.29
N ASP A 472 29.82 13.78 -8.94
CA ASP A 472 31.01 13.39 -9.69
C ASP A 472 31.35 11.91 -9.39
N ASP A 473 32.11 11.29 -10.30
CA ASP A 473 32.67 9.95 -10.12
C ASP A 473 33.75 9.94 -9.03
N LEU A 474 34.10 8.73 -8.60
CA LEU A 474 35.23 8.53 -7.69
C LEU A 474 36.57 8.96 -8.31
N PRO A 475 37.54 9.41 -7.50
CA PRO A 475 38.92 9.55 -7.93
C PRO A 475 39.45 8.23 -8.51
N LYS A 476 40.17 8.29 -9.65
CA LYS A 476 40.67 7.09 -10.36
C LYS A 476 41.70 6.31 -9.53
N ASP A 477 42.48 7.00 -8.70
CA ASP A 477 43.61 6.43 -7.96
C ASP A 477 43.29 6.38 -6.45
N LEU A 478 42.37 5.49 -6.07
CA LEU A 478 42.13 5.20 -4.66
C LEU A 478 43.23 4.29 -4.11
N PRO A 479 43.75 4.58 -2.87
CA PRO A 479 44.75 3.72 -2.24
C PRO A 479 44.27 2.26 -2.12
N SER A 480 45.20 1.32 -2.22
CA SER A 480 44.94 -0.10 -2.04
C SER A 480 44.87 -0.45 -0.56
N GLY A 481 44.03 -1.45 -0.20
CA GLY A 481 43.86 -1.92 1.17
C GLY A 481 42.38 -1.97 1.58
N ARG A 482 42.10 -2.34 2.81
CA ARG A 482 40.76 -2.31 3.42
C ARG A 482 40.29 -0.85 3.49
N ARG A 483 39.15 -0.55 2.86
CA ARG A 483 38.60 0.80 2.76
C ARG A 483 37.41 0.96 3.67
N ILE A 484 37.41 2.06 4.41
CA ILE A 484 36.32 2.45 5.33
C ILE A 484 35.77 3.80 4.90
N LEU A 485 34.46 3.87 4.65
CA LEU A 485 33.77 5.12 4.42
C LEU A 485 33.33 5.75 5.74
N VAL A 486 33.66 7.02 5.94
CA VAL A 486 33.17 7.83 7.04
C VAL A 486 32.29 8.94 6.43
N PRO A 487 30.95 8.80 6.44
CA PRO A 487 30.07 9.85 5.96
C PRO A 487 29.94 10.96 6.98
N GLY A 488 30.25 12.19 6.58
CA GLY A 488 29.98 13.38 7.37
C GLY A 488 28.49 13.67 7.46
N GLN A 489 28.09 14.25 8.58
CA GLN A 489 26.70 14.62 8.87
C GLN A 489 26.60 16.11 9.21
N VAL A 490 25.39 16.63 9.20
CA VAL A 490 25.07 17.97 9.70
C VAL A 490 25.02 17.91 11.22
N GLU A 491 25.96 18.55 11.91
CA GLU A 491 26.15 18.37 13.37
C GLU A 491 25.03 19.00 14.23
N ASP A 492 24.27 19.92 13.69
CA ASP A 492 23.09 20.51 14.36
C ASP A 492 21.76 19.81 13.97
N ASP A 493 21.83 18.67 13.26
CA ASP A 493 20.65 17.89 12.90
C ASP A 493 20.04 17.16 14.11
N ALA A 494 18.71 16.94 14.06
CA ALA A 494 17.99 16.28 15.14
C ALA A 494 18.51 14.84 15.38
N SER A 495 18.87 14.12 14.32
CA SER A 495 19.40 12.76 14.42
C SER A 495 20.73 12.68 15.17
N ILE A 496 21.58 13.71 15.08
CA ILE A 496 22.81 13.81 15.86
C ILE A 496 22.47 14.17 17.32
N LYS A 497 21.64 15.21 17.52
CA LYS A 497 21.29 15.67 18.87
C LYS A 497 20.60 14.61 19.74
N CYS A 498 19.74 13.80 19.13
CA CYS A 498 19.00 12.77 19.84
C CYS A 498 19.74 11.43 19.89
N GLY A 499 20.49 11.11 18.82
CA GLY A 499 21.03 9.77 18.57
C GLY A 499 22.53 9.61 18.83
N THR A 500 23.21 10.58 19.47
CA THR A 500 24.63 10.46 19.82
C THR A 500 24.89 10.80 21.27
N THR A 501 25.96 10.21 21.82
CA THR A 501 26.47 10.46 23.18
C THR A 501 27.88 11.04 23.13
N ASP A 502 28.92 10.21 23.19
CA ASP A 502 30.32 10.64 23.27
C ASP A 502 30.85 11.18 21.93
N VAL A 503 30.41 10.63 20.81
CA VAL A 503 30.84 11.00 19.46
C VAL A 503 29.70 11.72 18.74
N SER A 504 29.72 13.06 18.76
CA SER A 504 28.66 13.90 18.20
C SER A 504 29.12 14.88 17.10
N THR A 505 30.41 14.81 16.70
CA THR A 505 30.98 15.64 15.63
C THR A 505 31.67 14.80 14.55
N ASN A 506 31.74 15.32 13.33
CA ASN A 506 32.44 14.66 12.24
C ASN A 506 33.93 14.48 12.50
N HIS A 507 34.54 15.46 13.18
CA HIS A 507 35.95 15.37 13.59
C HIS A 507 36.18 14.24 14.58
N ALA A 508 35.33 14.11 15.63
CA ALA A 508 35.43 13.03 16.62
C ALA A 508 35.21 11.66 15.98
N LEU A 509 34.25 11.55 15.05
CA LEU A 509 34.00 10.32 14.29
C LEU A 509 35.22 9.89 13.47
N LEU A 510 35.87 10.82 12.75
CA LEU A 510 37.11 10.53 11.99
C LEU A 510 38.24 10.07 12.91
N LEU A 511 38.46 10.74 14.02
CA LEU A 511 39.49 10.35 15.01
C LEU A 511 39.22 8.96 15.59
N ALA A 512 37.98 8.68 15.96
CA ALA A 512 37.60 7.38 16.52
C ALA A 512 37.80 6.25 15.49
N CYS A 513 37.41 6.49 14.22
CA CYS A 513 37.61 5.55 13.13
C CYS A 513 39.10 5.30 12.89
N ARG A 514 39.94 6.33 12.81
CA ARG A 514 41.40 6.19 12.61
C ARG A 514 42.07 5.49 13.78
N ALA A 515 41.71 5.81 15.01
CA ALA A 515 42.25 5.17 16.20
C ALA A 515 41.96 3.66 16.24
N ALA A 516 40.75 3.26 15.88
CA ALA A 516 40.36 1.86 15.84
C ALA A 516 40.92 1.11 14.60
N ASN A 517 41.25 1.82 13.50
CA ASN A 517 41.65 1.24 12.21
C ASN A 517 42.93 1.93 11.68
N PRO A 518 44.09 1.83 12.38
CA PRO A 518 45.28 2.59 11.98
C PRO A 518 45.85 2.25 10.61
N ALA A 519 45.64 1.01 10.12
CA ALA A 519 46.14 0.52 8.84
C ALA A 519 45.11 0.57 7.71
N ALA A 520 43.86 0.96 7.97
CA ALA A 520 42.83 1.03 6.94
C ALA A 520 42.91 2.33 6.12
N VAL A 521 42.45 2.28 4.89
CA VAL A 521 42.25 3.45 4.03
C VAL A 521 40.93 4.10 4.39
N ILE A 522 40.95 5.28 5.01
CA ILE A 522 39.74 6.02 5.39
C ILE A 522 39.37 7.02 4.30
N LEU A 523 38.15 6.85 3.77
CA LEU A 523 37.54 7.77 2.84
C LEU A 523 36.53 8.64 3.59
N TYR A 524 36.75 9.92 3.69
CA TYR A 524 35.81 10.85 4.31
C TYR A 524 34.94 11.54 3.25
N LYS A 525 33.64 11.41 3.37
CA LYS A 525 32.68 12.09 2.50
C LYS A 525 31.88 13.12 3.28
N PRO A 526 32.18 14.43 3.14
CA PRO A 526 31.39 15.50 3.77
C PRO A 526 29.92 15.44 3.34
N HIS A 527 29.02 15.93 4.22
CA HIS A 527 27.61 16.08 3.88
C HIS A 527 27.41 17.16 2.82
N PRO A 528 26.54 16.99 1.81
CA PRO A 528 26.35 17.97 0.73
C PRO A 528 26.00 19.39 1.22
N ASP A 529 25.15 19.52 2.26
CA ASP A 529 24.78 20.83 2.83
C ASP A 529 25.96 21.50 3.57
N VAL A 530 26.87 20.69 4.13
CA VAL A 530 28.10 21.17 4.79
C VAL A 530 29.11 21.60 3.74
N GLU A 531 29.29 20.81 2.66
CA GLU A 531 30.15 21.18 1.50
C GLU A 531 29.69 22.49 0.85
N ALA A 532 28.38 22.70 0.77
CA ALA A 532 27.77 23.93 0.24
C ALA A 532 27.87 25.14 1.20
N GLY A 533 28.40 24.94 2.43
CA GLY A 533 28.49 25.97 3.45
C GLY A 533 27.13 26.42 4.04
N LEU A 534 26.09 25.59 3.86
CA LEU A 534 24.72 25.87 4.31
C LEU A 534 24.47 25.45 5.76
N ARG A 535 25.23 24.48 6.27
CA ARG A 535 25.06 23.88 7.58
C ARG A 535 26.40 23.63 8.28
N THR A 536 26.36 23.42 9.59
CA THR A 536 27.54 23.11 10.44
C THR A 536 28.02 21.69 10.29
N GLY A 537 29.35 21.45 10.48
CA GLY A 537 29.95 20.12 10.44
C GLY A 537 31.21 20.02 9.55
N THR A 538 31.83 21.16 9.20
CA THR A 538 33.08 21.19 8.42
C THR A 538 34.27 20.71 9.28
N VAL A 539 35.03 19.76 8.76
CA VAL A 539 36.30 19.32 9.33
C VAL A 539 37.44 19.95 8.54
N THR A 540 38.06 20.99 9.09
CA THR A 540 39.09 21.78 8.40
C THR A 540 40.37 21.01 8.11
N ASN A 541 40.71 20.04 8.95
CA ASN A 541 41.90 19.18 8.88
C ASN A 541 41.56 17.74 8.50
N ALA A 542 40.49 17.51 7.74
CA ALA A 542 40.06 16.15 7.38
C ALA A 542 41.15 15.35 6.67
N ALA A 543 41.98 16.00 5.81
CA ALA A 543 43.07 15.38 5.06
C ALA A 543 44.26 14.93 5.96
N ASP A 544 44.35 15.40 7.21
CA ASP A 544 45.36 14.94 8.14
C ASP A 544 44.97 13.63 8.83
N ILE A 545 43.67 13.26 8.77
CA ILE A 545 43.11 12.09 9.45
C ILE A 545 42.64 11.04 8.43
N ALA A 546 41.94 11.45 7.37
CA ALA A 546 41.47 10.61 6.29
C ALA A 546 42.50 10.53 5.15
N ASP A 547 42.64 9.37 4.51
CA ASP A 547 43.54 9.18 3.36
C ASP A 547 42.98 9.85 2.09
N VAL A 548 41.66 9.92 1.94
CA VAL A 548 40.97 10.57 0.84
C VAL A 548 39.76 11.34 1.33
N VAL A 549 39.61 12.60 0.85
CA VAL A 549 38.39 13.40 1.08
C VAL A 549 37.58 13.45 -0.21
N LEU A 550 36.38 12.87 -0.17
CA LEU A 550 35.49 12.71 -1.32
C LEU A 550 34.52 13.90 -1.41
N THR A 551 34.96 14.99 -2.03
CA THR A 551 34.10 16.15 -2.29
C THR A 551 33.26 15.94 -3.56
N LYS A 552 31.98 16.35 -3.53
CA LYS A 552 31.00 16.25 -4.63
C LYS A 552 30.82 14.85 -5.22
N THR A 553 31.38 13.82 -4.60
CA THR A 553 31.31 12.44 -5.06
C THR A 553 29.95 11.83 -4.76
N SER A 554 29.50 10.92 -5.62
CA SER A 554 28.27 10.12 -5.40
C SER A 554 28.38 9.30 -4.11
N PRO A 555 27.37 9.36 -3.20
CA PRO A 555 27.31 8.47 -2.03
C PRO A 555 27.34 7.00 -2.42
N ILE A 556 26.66 6.65 -3.51
CA ILE A 556 26.59 5.27 -4.02
C ILE A 556 27.94 4.81 -4.53
N ALA A 557 28.60 5.61 -5.37
CA ALA A 557 29.94 5.28 -5.84
C ALA A 557 30.94 5.11 -4.67
N ALA A 558 30.82 5.94 -3.63
CA ALA A 558 31.63 5.82 -2.43
C ALA A 558 31.33 4.51 -1.65
N LEU A 559 30.03 4.13 -1.52
CA LEU A 559 29.62 2.88 -0.88
C LEU A 559 30.10 1.64 -1.65
N ASP A 560 30.05 1.66 -2.97
CA ASP A 560 30.47 0.53 -3.81
C ASP A 560 32.00 0.30 -3.75
N ALA A 561 32.76 1.35 -3.44
CA ALA A 561 34.23 1.31 -3.38
C ALA A 561 34.82 0.89 -2.03
N VAL A 562 34.02 0.69 -1.00
CA VAL A 562 34.48 0.41 0.36
C VAL A 562 34.02 -0.96 0.86
N ASP A 563 34.70 -1.43 1.91
CA ASP A 563 34.37 -2.69 2.58
C ASP A 563 33.46 -2.46 3.79
N GLU A 564 33.55 -1.29 4.41
CA GLU A 564 32.91 -0.96 5.68
C GLU A 564 32.52 0.51 5.76
N VAL A 565 31.52 0.82 6.58
CA VAL A 565 31.07 2.18 6.90
C VAL A 565 31.12 2.42 8.41
N TRP A 566 31.75 3.52 8.83
CA TRP A 566 31.72 4.02 10.20
C TRP A 566 30.90 5.30 10.28
N THR A 567 29.87 5.31 11.10
CA THR A 567 28.93 6.44 11.15
C THR A 567 28.40 6.72 12.56
N MET A 568 27.89 7.90 12.78
CA MET A 568 27.06 8.20 13.95
C MET A 568 25.62 7.71 13.70
N THR A 569 24.83 8.48 12.95
CA THR A 569 23.39 8.20 12.73
C THR A 569 22.97 8.29 11.25
N SER A 570 23.93 8.35 10.32
CA SER A 570 23.65 8.59 8.90
C SER A 570 22.80 7.47 8.26
N THR A 571 21.85 7.83 7.42
CA THR A 571 21.10 6.88 6.57
C THR A 571 22.00 6.12 5.59
N ILE A 572 23.21 6.61 5.29
CA ILE A 572 24.21 5.91 4.48
C ILE A 572 24.59 4.54 5.11
N GLY A 573 24.54 4.41 6.46
CA GLY A 573 24.73 3.12 7.11
C GLY A 573 23.64 2.10 6.74
N PHE A 574 22.40 2.49 6.66
CA PHE A 574 21.31 1.63 6.17
C PHE A 574 21.48 1.29 4.67
N GLU A 575 21.87 2.27 3.84
CA GLU A 575 22.18 2.03 2.43
C GLU A 575 23.38 1.10 2.24
N ALA A 576 24.34 1.10 3.17
CA ALA A 576 25.48 0.19 3.22
C ALA A 576 25.06 -1.25 3.58
N LEU A 577 24.18 -1.41 4.58
CA LEU A 577 23.61 -2.73 4.93
C LEU A 577 22.92 -3.39 3.73
N MET A 578 22.12 -2.62 2.99
CA MET A 578 21.45 -3.12 1.77
C MET A 578 22.44 -3.58 0.69
N ARG A 579 23.67 -3.08 0.70
CA ARG A 579 24.77 -3.46 -0.20
C ARG A 579 25.71 -4.54 0.36
N GLY A 580 25.32 -5.12 1.51
CA GLY A 580 26.12 -6.17 2.18
C GLY A 580 27.42 -5.67 2.79
N LYS A 581 27.54 -4.36 3.08
CA LYS A 581 28.72 -3.80 3.75
C LYS A 581 28.58 -3.89 5.25
N SER A 582 29.70 -4.10 5.95
CA SER A 582 29.76 -3.99 7.40
C SER A 582 29.54 -2.55 7.84
N VAL A 583 28.80 -2.35 8.94
CA VAL A 583 28.49 -1.02 9.46
C VAL A 583 28.79 -0.97 10.96
N THR A 584 29.64 0.00 11.34
CA THR A 584 29.93 0.33 12.74
C THR A 584 29.24 1.65 13.09
N CYS A 585 28.41 1.63 14.14
CA CYS A 585 27.66 2.77 14.65
C CYS A 585 28.25 3.31 15.95
N LEU A 586 28.62 4.61 15.98
CA LEU A 586 29.06 5.33 17.17
C LEU A 586 27.95 6.20 17.79
N GLY A 587 26.78 6.13 17.24
CA GLY A 587 25.50 6.63 17.75
C GLY A 587 24.45 5.57 17.54
N THR A 588 23.18 5.92 17.75
CA THR A 588 22.06 4.99 17.78
C THR A 588 21.04 5.29 16.69
N PRO A 589 21.34 5.08 15.40
CA PRO A 589 20.36 5.22 14.33
C PRO A 589 19.26 4.16 14.43
N PHE A 590 18.20 4.32 13.62
CA PHE A 590 17.05 3.42 13.62
C PHE A 590 17.40 1.96 13.26
N TYR A 591 18.49 1.73 12.54
CA TYR A 591 18.95 0.39 12.11
C TYR A 591 19.98 -0.25 13.06
N ALA A 592 20.46 0.47 14.09
CA ALA A 592 21.36 -0.05 15.12
C ALA A 592 20.60 -0.78 16.24
N GLY A 593 21.27 -1.67 16.98
CA GLY A 593 20.71 -2.39 18.13
C GLY A 593 19.95 -3.68 17.76
N TRP A 594 19.87 -4.03 16.48
CA TRP A 594 19.15 -5.22 16.01
C TRP A 594 20.05 -6.44 15.69
N GLY A 595 21.36 -6.30 15.88
CA GLY A 595 22.34 -7.35 15.57
C GLY A 595 22.82 -7.40 14.12
N LEU A 596 22.50 -6.36 13.32
CA LEU A 596 22.94 -6.20 11.92
C LEU A 596 24.15 -5.26 11.79
N THR A 597 24.50 -4.57 12.85
CA THR A 597 25.57 -3.57 12.96
C THR A 597 26.51 -3.87 14.11
N ASP A 598 27.73 -3.32 14.07
CA ASP A 598 28.63 -3.25 15.23
C ASP A 598 28.35 -1.96 16.00
N ASP A 599 27.60 -2.06 17.07
CA ASP A 599 27.10 -0.94 17.84
C ASP A 599 28.06 -0.60 18.99
N ARG A 600 28.60 0.63 19.00
CA ARG A 600 29.58 1.12 20.00
C ARG A 600 28.95 2.02 21.06
N ASP A 601 27.68 2.36 20.90
CA ASP A 601 26.90 3.15 21.86
C ASP A 601 26.09 2.24 22.80
N MET A 602 25.37 2.84 23.75
CA MET A 602 24.59 2.09 24.74
C MET A 602 23.44 1.29 24.07
N PRO A 603 23.24 0.03 24.47
CA PRO A 603 22.17 -0.79 23.93
C PRO A 603 20.80 -0.23 24.34
N ILE A 604 19.83 -0.30 23.43
CA ILE A 604 18.44 0.05 23.69
C ILE A 604 17.64 -1.23 24.00
N GLU A 605 17.18 -1.38 25.24
CA GLU A 605 16.44 -2.57 25.70
C GLU A 605 15.15 -2.84 24.89
N ARG A 606 14.52 -1.78 24.37
CA ARG A 606 13.31 -1.91 23.52
C ARG A 606 13.58 -2.61 22.19
N ARG A 607 14.82 -2.60 21.68
CA ARG A 607 15.25 -3.24 20.42
C ARG A 607 15.65 -4.69 20.68
N ASN A 608 14.69 -5.52 21.06
CA ASN A 608 14.92 -6.89 21.50
C ASN A 608 14.77 -7.94 20.38
N ALA A 609 14.18 -7.61 19.25
CA ALA A 609 14.11 -8.50 18.08
C ALA A 609 15.50 -8.67 17.41
N ARG A 610 15.62 -9.73 16.61
CA ARG A 610 16.81 -9.99 15.77
C ARG A 610 16.32 -10.24 14.34
N PRO A 611 15.89 -9.17 13.64
CA PRO A 611 15.39 -9.29 12.28
C PRO A 611 16.51 -9.68 11.31
N THR A 612 16.14 -10.36 10.23
CA THR A 612 16.98 -10.44 9.03
C THR A 612 17.04 -9.06 8.34
N LEU A 613 18.00 -8.88 7.45
CA LEU A 613 18.08 -7.64 6.68
C LEU A 613 16.80 -7.39 5.86
N ALA A 614 16.21 -8.43 5.27
CA ALA A 614 14.95 -8.31 4.52
C ALA A 614 13.78 -7.86 5.42
N GLN A 615 13.68 -8.36 6.65
CA GLN A 615 12.68 -7.92 7.62
C GLN A 615 12.88 -6.45 8.02
N LEU A 616 14.14 -6.03 8.25
CA LEU A 616 14.45 -4.62 8.51
C LEU A 616 14.05 -3.74 7.32
N VAL A 617 14.42 -4.14 6.09
CA VAL A 617 14.08 -3.41 4.85
C VAL A 617 12.57 -3.32 4.65
N HIS A 618 11.81 -4.40 4.93
CA HIS A 618 10.36 -4.37 4.86
C HIS A 618 9.78 -3.30 5.79
N SER A 619 10.16 -3.34 7.06
CA SER A 619 9.68 -2.37 8.05
C SER A 619 10.04 -0.93 7.68
N VAL A 620 11.29 -0.69 7.24
CA VAL A 620 11.83 0.65 6.94
C VAL A 620 11.29 1.23 5.64
N LEU A 621 11.17 0.43 4.57
CA LEU A 621 10.85 0.94 3.23
C LEU A 621 9.45 0.61 2.75
N ILE A 622 8.74 -0.35 3.36
CA ILE A 622 7.41 -0.76 2.89
C ILE A 622 6.34 -0.39 3.92
N ASP A 623 6.50 -0.78 5.18
CA ASP A 623 5.45 -0.60 6.18
C ASP A 623 5.44 0.81 6.81
N TYR A 624 6.61 1.35 7.13
CA TYR A 624 6.66 2.63 7.84
C TYR A 624 6.34 3.83 6.96
N PRO A 625 6.90 3.99 5.73
CA PRO A 625 6.61 5.16 4.90
C PRO A 625 5.25 5.10 4.21
N ARG A 626 4.73 6.30 3.91
CA ARG A 626 3.69 6.51 2.92
C ARG A 626 4.30 7.15 1.68
N TYR A 627 3.96 6.61 0.52
CA TYR A 627 4.44 7.05 -0.77
C TYR A 627 3.34 7.72 -1.57
N PHE A 628 3.74 8.68 -2.39
CA PHE A 628 2.84 9.45 -3.23
C PHE A 628 3.44 9.62 -4.63
N ASP A 629 2.70 9.19 -5.65
CA ASP A 629 3.14 9.38 -7.03
C ASP A 629 2.80 10.79 -7.53
N PRO A 630 3.79 11.63 -7.83
CA PRO A 630 3.58 13.00 -8.28
C PRO A 630 2.96 13.09 -9.69
N VAL A 631 3.00 12.01 -10.47
CA VAL A 631 2.47 11.94 -11.84
C VAL A 631 0.96 11.70 -11.82
N SER A 632 0.53 10.65 -11.14
CA SER A 632 -0.91 10.32 -11.04
C SER A 632 -1.63 11.13 -9.95
N GLY A 633 -0.91 11.64 -8.96
CA GLY A 633 -1.48 12.32 -7.79
C GLY A 633 -2.11 11.37 -6.77
N LEU A 634 -1.76 10.09 -6.81
CA LEU A 634 -2.34 9.04 -5.96
C LEU A 634 -1.33 8.53 -4.92
N PRO A 635 -1.81 8.05 -3.76
CA PRO A 635 -1.01 7.19 -2.90
C PRO A 635 -0.53 5.97 -3.70
N CYS A 636 0.70 5.56 -3.50
CA CYS A 636 1.29 4.49 -4.30
C CYS A 636 2.15 3.54 -3.44
N PRO A 637 2.43 2.32 -3.91
CA PRO A 637 3.43 1.47 -3.30
C PRO A 637 4.85 2.00 -3.53
N ALA A 638 5.79 1.58 -2.70
CA ALA A 638 7.20 2.01 -2.75
C ALA A 638 7.85 1.76 -4.12
N GLU A 639 7.47 0.68 -4.79
CA GLU A 639 7.98 0.27 -6.11
C GLU A 639 7.75 1.35 -7.17
N VAL A 640 6.60 2.06 -7.11
CA VAL A 640 6.30 3.15 -8.04
C VAL A 640 7.29 4.31 -7.85
N VAL A 641 7.63 4.64 -6.60
CA VAL A 641 8.62 5.70 -6.34
C VAL A 641 10.02 5.29 -6.79
N VAL A 642 10.40 4.03 -6.59
CA VAL A 642 11.65 3.48 -7.13
C VAL A 642 11.70 3.66 -8.65
N ASP A 643 10.65 3.25 -9.36
CA ASP A 643 10.52 3.41 -10.82
C ASP A 643 10.61 4.90 -11.24
N ARG A 644 9.90 5.81 -10.55
CA ARG A 644 9.96 7.26 -10.85
C ARG A 644 11.36 7.85 -10.65
N LEU A 645 12.10 7.38 -9.66
CA LEU A 645 13.46 7.81 -9.40
C LEU A 645 14.43 7.25 -10.43
N GLU A 646 14.34 5.97 -10.78
CA GLU A 646 15.16 5.29 -11.76
C GLU A 646 14.97 5.90 -13.17
N ASN A 647 13.72 5.96 -13.64
CA ASN A 647 13.38 6.47 -14.99
C ASN A 647 13.42 7.99 -15.11
N GLY A 648 13.77 8.70 -14.05
CA GLY A 648 13.94 10.16 -14.07
C GLY A 648 12.65 10.97 -14.22
N THR A 649 11.48 10.34 -14.04
CA THR A 649 10.17 11.00 -14.10
C THR A 649 9.79 11.67 -12.77
N ALA A 650 10.55 11.42 -11.69
CA ALA A 650 10.41 12.16 -10.43
C ALA A 650 10.68 13.67 -10.65
N PRO A 651 9.89 14.56 -10.00
CA PRO A 651 10.06 16.00 -10.14
C PRO A 651 11.46 16.47 -9.74
N ARG A 652 12.05 17.31 -10.56
CA ARG A 652 13.33 17.99 -10.27
C ARG A 652 13.07 19.38 -9.70
N PRO A 653 13.98 19.91 -8.86
CA PRO A 653 13.87 21.30 -8.40
C PRO A 653 13.87 22.26 -9.60
N THR A 654 12.85 23.12 -9.67
CA THR A 654 12.78 24.13 -10.72
C THR A 654 13.78 25.26 -10.46
N ARG A 655 14.17 26.02 -11.50
CA ARG A 655 15.00 27.22 -11.34
C ARG A 655 14.34 28.24 -10.38
N ALA A 656 13.03 28.36 -10.41
CA ALA A 656 12.26 29.19 -9.50
C ALA A 656 12.40 28.73 -8.04
N ASN A 657 12.32 27.43 -7.76
CA ASN A 657 12.51 26.88 -6.42
C ASN A 657 13.91 27.16 -5.88
N ARG A 658 14.95 27.05 -6.72
CA ARG A 658 16.33 27.38 -6.33
C ARG A 658 16.53 28.86 -6.05
N ILE A 659 15.86 29.76 -6.77
CA ILE A 659 15.89 31.21 -6.50
C ILE A 659 15.14 31.49 -5.19
N LEU A 660 13.96 30.90 -4.99
CA LEU A 660 13.19 31.04 -3.75
C LEU A 660 13.96 30.51 -2.52
N SER A 661 14.65 29.38 -2.65
CA SER A 661 15.45 28.83 -1.54
C SER A 661 16.62 29.74 -1.17
N LYS A 662 17.31 30.32 -2.16
CA LYS A 662 18.37 31.32 -1.92
C LYS A 662 17.82 32.58 -1.27
N LEU A 663 16.66 33.08 -1.71
CA LEU A 663 15.99 34.22 -1.10
C LEU A 663 15.57 33.92 0.34
N GLN A 664 15.02 32.75 0.61
CA GLN A 664 14.69 32.31 1.98
C GLN A 664 15.94 32.20 2.87
N GLY A 665 17.08 31.74 2.36
CA GLY A 665 18.34 31.71 3.06
C GLY A 665 18.82 33.11 3.46
N VAL A 666 18.70 34.10 2.56
CA VAL A 666 19.04 35.51 2.81
C VAL A 666 18.06 36.14 3.81
N PHE A 667 16.76 35.80 3.72
CA PHE A 667 15.73 36.37 4.63
C PHE A 667 15.56 35.59 5.93
N ALA A 668 16.15 34.39 6.08
CA ALA A 668 16.12 33.62 7.32
C ALA A 668 16.75 34.39 8.50
N SER A 669 17.76 35.21 8.22
CA SER A 669 18.35 36.15 9.19
C SER A 669 17.38 37.26 9.63
N TYR A 670 16.30 37.49 8.87
CA TYR A 670 15.28 38.52 9.16
C TYR A 670 13.93 37.90 9.56
N ALA A 671 13.90 36.61 9.89
CA ALA A 671 12.65 35.87 10.21
C ALA A 671 11.88 36.46 11.40
N HIS A 672 12.56 37.18 12.30
CA HIS A 672 11.92 37.90 13.42
C HIS A 672 11.03 39.07 12.97
N MET A 673 11.13 39.55 11.73
CA MET A 673 10.30 40.61 11.18
C MET A 673 9.02 40.14 10.46
N TRP A 674 8.84 38.83 10.32
CA TRP A 674 7.72 38.22 9.56
C TRP A 674 6.88 37.23 10.40
N ARG A 675 7.03 37.26 11.72
CA ARG A 675 6.20 36.53 12.69
C ARG A 675 5.09 37.42 13.24
#